data_37bc67000d73030d0cff0c114cdd5683
#
_entry.id   37bc67000d73030d0cff0c114cdd5683
#
_cell.length_a   1.000
_cell.length_b   1.000
_cell.length_c   1.000
_cell.angle_alpha   90.00
_cell.angle_beta   90.00
_cell.angle_gamma   90.00
#
_symmetry.space_group_name_H-M   'P 1'
#
loop_
_entity.id
_entity.type
_entity.pdbx_description
1 polymer ?
#
loop_
_entity_poly.entity_id
_entity_poly.type
_entity_poly.pdbx_seq_one_letter_code
_entity_poly.pdbx_strand_id
1 'polypeptide(L)'
;ASSGISGDFQIAQDPLASLNPADIEDITILKDASATAIYGSRGANGVILITTKKGKAGKAKVNVTANFTIANARNLHDMLNLEEYADYTNSKLDQPRYYLQPNGEMRYVFSGNESAYQADPNNPELYKVITYRNWQKEAYTSAFSQIYSASVSGGTAGMKYYISGNFKDINGIVENTGIKQGDLRANLTAELSKKVTLNLILSGSLKQNDMMTGGNTTGGVAGSLARTVLDTAPYIVPDDDPGALESKMNVFSWVNDYDDITNDKTFNGSLNLNWNINKYFSYSLRAGGNIVVNDRKRWYGIQLPPGENVKGLLAISNVNKSNYTVENLLNFNMDLTKDFRLSATAGITYDEYHFLTENVSGNTFSIYDLRTKGLSNAGKVDVKQPIQKDYQLLSYLGRVNLSAYDKYLLTASLRADGSSKFKKGNRWAYFPSFSLAWRMEQEAYMKNIDWLSQLKVRVGYGETGNQGIDPYQSLSIYENKVDYADGDGNKLTSMQIKSLQNEGLKWERTSSWNAGLDFGFFNGRLNGAFDYYRKNTKDLLVERALPYSSGFATVMINEGSLLNKGFEFSLNADIIRSNGWKWNVGGNIGFNKTTIENLGLEVSDIGSLKGVRGYLGKTIGDHFGPANIFIEGEAPGLFFGYKTQGIIQEEDVVDGKVGYISSDGSTKYYTSSVGNDMAAGNIKCVDVNEDGVVDANDMAVIGDPNPDFTYGFQTRLEWKNISLSASFTGVYGNDILNTNIRYEQTPSRQAGNLRKDAYYNAWTPENRSNLYPSSTSNVKGVVYDRYIEDGSYLRCSDITLNYILPKAWMTKIGF
;
A
#
# COMPACT_ATOMS: atom_id res chain seq x y z
N ALA A 1 15.39 -24.39 -11.81
CA ALA A 1 14.75 -23.52 -10.83
C ALA A 1 15.26 -22.11 -11.06
N SER A 2 14.44 -21.24 -11.61
CA SER A 2 14.76 -19.82 -11.68
C SER A 2 14.89 -19.33 -10.24
N SER A 3 16.08 -18.83 -9.88
CA SER A 3 16.26 -18.08 -8.65
C SER A 3 15.15 -17.03 -8.59
N GLY A 4 14.30 -17.05 -7.58
CA GLY A 4 13.09 -16.22 -7.46
C GLY A 4 13.31 -14.70 -7.35
N ILE A 5 14.34 -14.20 -8.03
CA ILE A 5 14.68 -12.80 -8.17
C ILE A 5 14.53 -12.47 -9.64
N SER A 6 13.29 -12.40 -10.08
CA SER A 6 12.94 -11.86 -11.39
C SER A 6 12.41 -10.46 -11.20
N GLY A 7 12.95 -9.51 -11.94
CA GLY A 7 12.46 -8.16 -11.98
C GLY A 7 13.01 -7.24 -10.88
N ASP A 8 12.38 -6.12 -10.78
CA ASP A 8 12.69 -5.08 -9.81
C ASP A 8 12.18 -5.50 -8.42
N PHE A 9 13.08 -6.02 -7.54
CA PHE A 9 12.69 -6.38 -6.19
C PHE A 9 12.68 -5.18 -5.22
N GLN A 10 12.57 -3.98 -5.79
CA GLN A 10 12.43 -2.76 -5.02
C GLN A 10 11.10 -2.72 -4.29
N ILE A 11 11.13 -2.22 -3.07
CA ILE A 11 9.92 -1.91 -2.33
C ILE A 11 9.43 -0.53 -2.76
N ALA A 12 8.12 -0.39 -2.95
CA ALA A 12 7.52 0.93 -3.13
C ALA A 12 7.90 1.82 -1.93
N GLN A 13 8.61 2.90 -2.21
CA GLN A 13 9.02 3.83 -1.18
C GLN A 13 7.93 4.88 -0.96
N ASP A 14 7.65 5.18 0.30
CA ASP A 14 6.84 6.35 0.65
C ASP A 14 7.58 7.63 0.23
N PRO A 15 7.03 8.42 -0.70
CA PRO A 15 7.64 9.69 -1.12
C PRO A 15 7.84 10.68 0.02
N LEU A 16 7.07 10.56 1.10
CA LEU A 16 7.15 11.43 2.27
C LEU A 16 8.20 10.98 3.27
N ALA A 17 8.74 9.76 3.16
CA ALA A 17 9.72 9.21 4.11
C ALA A 17 11.01 10.04 4.23
N SER A 18 11.36 10.78 3.17
CA SER A 18 12.52 11.69 3.17
C SER A 18 12.23 13.07 3.77
N LEU A 19 10.97 13.37 4.15
CA LEU A 19 10.59 14.62 4.78
C LEU A 19 10.51 14.46 6.30
N ASN A 20 11.16 15.38 7.03
CA ASN A 20 10.95 15.47 8.46
C ASN A 20 9.62 16.18 8.74
N PRO A 21 8.65 15.57 9.44
CA PRO A 21 7.39 16.24 9.81
C PRO A 21 7.61 17.54 10.58
N ALA A 22 8.69 17.63 11.35
CA ALA A 22 9.04 18.86 12.09
C ALA A 22 9.38 20.05 11.17
N ASP A 23 9.75 19.82 9.90
CA ASP A 23 10.04 20.86 8.91
C ASP A 23 8.79 21.31 8.12
N ILE A 24 7.66 20.65 8.30
CA ILE A 24 6.42 20.97 7.58
C ILE A 24 5.73 22.13 8.28
N GLU A 25 5.30 23.12 7.49
CA GLU A 25 4.46 24.24 7.93
C GLU A 25 3.00 24.01 7.65
N ASP A 26 2.68 23.46 6.44
CA ASP A 26 1.32 23.20 5.99
C ASP A 26 1.26 22.05 4.98
N ILE A 27 0.14 21.33 4.98
CA ILE A 27 -0.20 20.32 3.99
C ILE A 27 -1.57 20.64 3.42
N THR A 28 -1.63 20.89 2.12
CA THR A 28 -2.87 21.17 1.39
C THR A 28 -3.12 20.08 0.37
N ILE A 29 -4.32 19.50 0.36
CA ILE A 29 -4.72 18.45 -0.61
C ILE A 29 -5.65 19.06 -1.65
N LEU A 30 -5.21 19.05 -2.91
CA LEU A 30 -6.00 19.50 -4.06
C LEU A 30 -6.68 18.28 -4.69
N LYS A 31 -8.02 18.25 -4.63
CA LYS A 31 -8.83 17.11 -5.08
C LYS A 31 -9.55 17.40 -6.40
N ASP A 32 -9.88 18.68 -6.65
CA ASP A 32 -10.69 19.09 -7.79
C ASP A 32 -9.84 19.27 -9.06
N ALA A 33 -10.38 18.87 -10.21
CA ALA A 33 -9.68 18.98 -11.48
C ALA A 33 -9.29 20.42 -11.82
N SER A 34 -10.12 21.42 -11.47
CA SER A 34 -9.79 22.84 -11.68
C SER A 34 -8.62 23.32 -10.82
N ALA A 35 -8.42 22.75 -9.63
CA ALA A 35 -7.30 23.05 -8.75
C ALA A 35 -6.02 22.30 -9.20
N THR A 36 -6.17 21.07 -9.69
CA THR A 36 -5.05 20.22 -10.12
C THR A 36 -4.63 20.45 -11.56
N ALA A 37 -5.43 21.14 -12.37
CA ALA A 37 -5.18 21.38 -13.80
C ALA A 37 -3.81 22.02 -14.10
N ILE A 38 -3.28 22.86 -13.21
CA ILE A 38 -1.94 23.46 -13.38
C ILE A 38 -0.82 22.43 -13.27
N TYR A 39 -1.06 21.30 -12.60
CA TYR A 39 -0.11 20.19 -12.46
C TYR A 39 -0.24 19.16 -13.60
N GLY A 40 -1.25 19.30 -14.47
CA GLY A 40 -1.47 18.48 -15.66
C GLY A 40 -1.61 17.02 -15.34
N SER A 41 -0.99 16.18 -16.13
CA SER A 41 -1.04 14.72 -16.00
C SER A 41 -0.56 14.17 -14.66
N ARG A 42 0.25 14.93 -13.92
CA ARG A 42 0.68 14.55 -12.57
C ARG A 42 -0.39 14.80 -11.51
N GLY A 43 -1.42 15.58 -11.83
CA GLY A 43 -2.52 15.90 -10.92
C GLY A 43 -3.78 15.07 -11.12
N ALA A 44 -3.78 14.05 -11.97
CA ALA A 44 -4.97 13.24 -12.30
C ALA A 44 -5.62 12.59 -11.06
N ASN A 45 -4.80 12.09 -10.13
CA ASN A 45 -5.25 11.45 -8.88
C ASN A 45 -5.27 12.40 -7.67
N GLY A 46 -5.13 13.72 -7.90
CA GLY A 46 -5.01 14.75 -6.86
C GLY A 46 -3.56 15.19 -6.65
N VAL A 47 -3.38 16.26 -5.87
CA VAL A 47 -2.07 16.82 -5.55
C VAL A 47 -1.97 17.09 -4.05
N ILE A 48 -0.91 16.59 -3.42
CA ILE A 48 -0.55 16.92 -2.04
C ILE A 48 0.52 18.01 -2.10
N LEU A 49 0.15 19.23 -1.69
CA LEU A 49 1.05 20.37 -1.63
C LEU A 49 1.63 20.49 -0.23
N ILE A 50 2.94 20.30 -0.09
CA ILE A 50 3.65 20.39 1.19
C ILE A 50 4.45 21.69 1.21
N THR A 51 4.09 22.56 2.14
CA THR A 51 4.83 23.78 2.41
C THR A 51 5.76 23.55 3.60
N THR A 52 7.04 23.81 3.40
CA THR A 52 8.03 23.65 4.48
C THR A 52 8.33 24.99 5.16
N LYS A 53 8.75 24.92 6.42
CA LYS A 53 9.12 26.08 7.23
C LYS A 53 10.17 26.94 6.56
N LYS A 54 9.99 28.26 6.66
CA LYS A 54 10.87 29.28 6.08
C LYS A 54 11.49 30.14 7.18
N GLY A 55 12.62 30.77 6.87
CA GLY A 55 13.22 31.78 7.75
C GLY A 55 12.31 32.99 7.93
N LYS A 56 12.35 33.59 9.12
CA LYS A 56 11.63 34.84 9.43
C LYS A 56 12.68 35.87 9.81
N ALA A 57 12.47 37.15 9.44
CA ALA A 57 13.35 38.24 9.85
C ALA A 57 13.35 38.38 11.39
N GLY A 58 14.50 38.53 11.96
CA GLY A 58 14.70 38.64 13.41
C GLY A 58 15.93 37.88 13.89
N LYS A 59 16.12 37.90 15.21
CA LYS A 59 17.19 37.14 15.87
C LYS A 59 17.04 35.63 15.58
N ALA A 60 18.16 34.94 15.54
CA ALA A 60 18.20 33.50 15.41
C ALA A 60 17.38 32.81 16.51
N LYS A 61 16.47 31.93 16.11
CA LYS A 61 15.68 31.06 17.00
C LYS A 61 16.13 29.63 16.76
N VAL A 62 16.55 28.99 17.85
CA VAL A 62 16.91 27.57 17.85
C VAL A 62 15.72 26.79 18.41
N ASN A 63 15.40 25.69 17.78
CA ASN A 63 14.40 24.73 18.26
C ASN A 63 15.05 23.34 18.28
N VAL A 64 14.92 22.64 19.38
CA VAL A 64 15.42 21.27 19.56
C VAL A 64 14.26 20.42 20.05
N THR A 65 14.07 19.27 19.44
CA THR A 65 13.03 18.31 19.79
C THR A 65 13.65 16.92 19.92
N ALA A 66 13.27 16.20 20.95
CA ALA A 66 13.60 14.79 21.12
C ALA A 66 12.30 14.02 21.35
N ASN A 67 12.09 12.96 20.57
CA ASN A 67 10.96 12.07 20.70
C ASN A 67 11.46 10.67 21.02
N PHE A 68 10.84 10.05 22.03
CA PHE A 68 11.13 8.69 22.46
C PHE A 68 9.84 7.88 22.33
N THR A 69 9.94 6.71 21.73
CA THR A 69 8.77 5.84 21.47
C THR A 69 9.08 4.43 21.93
N ILE A 70 8.11 3.80 22.56
CA ILE A 70 8.11 2.36 22.84
C ILE A 70 6.97 1.74 22.04
N ALA A 71 7.28 0.77 21.20
CA ALA A 71 6.33 0.02 20.41
C ALA A 71 6.28 -1.44 20.86
N ASN A 72 5.06 -2.01 20.90
CA ASN A 72 4.83 -3.39 21.27
C ASN A 72 3.85 -4.02 20.26
N ALA A 73 3.99 -5.32 20.03
CA ALA A 73 3.00 -6.08 19.28
C ALA A 73 1.67 -6.16 20.04
N ARG A 74 0.56 -6.12 19.29
CA ARG A 74 -0.79 -6.25 19.83
C ARG A 74 -1.53 -7.36 19.10
N ASN A 75 -2.62 -7.85 19.70
CA ASN A 75 -3.53 -8.82 19.11
C ASN A 75 -2.81 -10.09 18.63
N LEU A 76 -2.00 -10.68 19.50
CA LEU A 76 -1.39 -11.97 19.23
C LEU A 76 -2.48 -13.06 19.14
N HIS A 77 -2.31 -13.99 18.21
CA HIS A 77 -3.21 -15.12 18.07
C HIS A 77 -2.98 -16.16 19.19
N ASP A 78 -4.05 -16.78 19.66
CA ASP A 78 -3.98 -17.87 20.64
C ASP A 78 -3.78 -19.21 19.90
N MET A 79 -2.51 -19.61 19.80
CA MET A 79 -2.06 -20.80 19.10
C MET A 79 -1.96 -21.98 20.08
N LEU A 80 -1.97 -23.23 19.56
CA LEU A 80 -1.78 -24.42 20.39
C LEU A 80 -0.45 -24.36 21.14
N ASN A 81 -0.49 -24.75 22.41
CA ASN A 81 0.73 -25.05 23.18
C ASN A 81 1.31 -26.41 22.79
N LEU A 82 2.39 -26.84 23.41
CA LEU A 82 3.09 -28.07 23.04
C LEU A 82 2.24 -29.32 23.27
N GLU A 83 1.50 -29.37 24.36
CA GLU A 83 0.65 -30.50 24.73
C GLU A 83 -0.55 -30.63 23.80
N GLU A 84 -1.28 -29.52 23.60
CA GLU A 84 -2.39 -29.43 22.66
C GLU A 84 -1.95 -29.76 21.22
N TYR A 85 -0.75 -29.31 20.84
CA TYR A 85 -0.17 -29.60 19.53
C TYR A 85 0.19 -31.08 19.37
N ALA A 86 0.74 -31.70 20.43
CA ALA A 86 1.06 -33.12 20.47
C ALA A 86 -0.21 -33.97 20.27
N ASP A 87 -1.27 -33.67 21.02
CA ASP A 87 -2.56 -34.36 20.92
C ASP A 87 -3.18 -34.20 19.54
N TYR A 88 -3.18 -32.98 19.03
CA TYR A 88 -3.66 -32.64 17.69
C TYR A 88 -2.91 -33.41 16.59
N THR A 89 -1.59 -33.48 16.67
CA THR A 89 -0.78 -34.16 15.65
C THR A 89 -0.88 -35.68 15.79
N ASN A 90 -0.80 -36.22 16.99
CA ASN A 90 -0.96 -37.64 17.24
C ASN A 90 -2.32 -38.18 16.76
N SER A 91 -3.39 -37.39 16.86
CA SER A 91 -4.72 -37.78 16.38
C SER A 91 -4.80 -38.03 14.88
N LYS A 92 -3.78 -37.62 14.12
CA LYS A 92 -3.72 -37.75 12.65
C LYS A 92 -2.72 -38.78 12.15
N LEU A 93 -1.94 -39.33 13.05
CA LEU A 93 -0.89 -40.29 12.74
C LEU A 93 -1.33 -41.72 13.10
N ASP A 94 -1.00 -42.68 12.26
CA ASP A 94 -1.27 -44.10 12.54
C ASP A 94 -0.57 -44.55 13.83
N GLN A 95 0.61 -43.96 14.12
CA GLN A 95 1.36 -44.18 15.35
C GLN A 95 1.77 -42.84 15.96
N PRO A 96 1.51 -42.62 17.26
CA PRO A 96 1.88 -41.40 17.96
C PRO A 96 3.39 -41.13 17.90
N ARG A 97 3.74 -39.85 17.76
CA ARG A 97 5.14 -39.34 17.77
C ARG A 97 5.45 -38.57 19.04
N TYR A 98 4.44 -38.08 19.71
CA TYR A 98 4.60 -37.21 20.88
C TYR A 98 4.09 -37.93 22.11
N TYR A 99 4.93 -38.01 23.15
CA TYR A 99 4.63 -38.73 24.37
C TYR A 99 4.94 -37.84 25.58
N LEU A 100 3.89 -37.43 26.30
CA LEU A 100 4.02 -36.72 27.57
C LEU A 100 4.35 -37.70 28.70
N GLN A 101 5.47 -37.45 29.34
CA GLN A 101 5.90 -38.29 30.48
C GLN A 101 5.31 -37.79 31.79
N PRO A 102 5.20 -38.66 32.85
CA PRO A 102 4.68 -38.25 34.15
C PRO A 102 5.44 -37.09 34.81
N ASN A 103 6.69 -36.89 34.45
CA ASN A 103 7.53 -35.79 34.95
C ASN A 103 7.29 -34.46 34.18
N GLY A 104 6.36 -34.42 33.22
CA GLY A 104 6.09 -33.24 32.39
C GLY A 104 7.01 -33.09 31.16
N GLU A 105 7.90 -34.07 30.93
CA GLU A 105 8.78 -34.09 29.77
C GLU A 105 7.99 -34.51 28.51
N MET A 106 8.08 -33.76 27.43
CA MET A 106 7.53 -34.14 26.11
C MET A 106 8.63 -34.77 25.27
N ARG A 107 8.42 -36.01 24.84
CA ARG A 107 9.32 -36.77 23.98
C ARG A 107 8.81 -36.78 22.57
N TYR A 108 9.65 -36.35 21.64
CA TYR A 108 9.44 -36.41 20.18
C TYR A 108 10.18 -37.63 19.65
N VAL A 109 9.47 -38.57 19.07
CA VAL A 109 10.02 -39.82 18.53
C VAL A 109 10.33 -39.64 17.07
N PHE A 110 11.53 -40.01 16.65
CA PHE A 110 11.96 -39.92 15.27
C PHE A 110 11.10 -40.75 14.31
N SER A 111 10.89 -40.25 13.10
CA SER A 111 10.13 -40.94 12.07
C SER A 111 10.71 -42.32 11.78
N GLY A 112 9.85 -43.31 11.82
CA GLY A 112 10.23 -44.72 11.65
C GLY A 112 10.74 -45.41 12.91
N ASN A 113 10.82 -44.71 14.04
CA ASN A 113 11.22 -45.28 15.34
C ASN A 113 10.06 -45.48 16.34
N GLU A 114 8.85 -45.20 15.92
CA GLU A 114 7.66 -45.21 16.82
C GLU A 114 7.43 -46.58 17.45
N SER A 115 7.51 -47.67 16.68
CA SER A 115 7.38 -49.03 17.19
C SER A 115 8.55 -49.43 18.11
N ALA A 116 9.78 -49.03 17.78
CA ALA A 116 10.95 -49.24 18.59
C ALA A 116 10.87 -48.47 19.92
N TYR A 117 10.36 -47.22 19.87
CA TYR A 117 10.13 -46.45 21.09
C TYR A 117 9.12 -47.11 22.05
N GLN A 118 8.04 -47.67 21.51
CA GLN A 118 7.06 -48.42 22.34
C GLN A 118 7.66 -49.64 22.99
N ALA A 119 8.60 -50.34 22.34
CA ALA A 119 9.32 -51.47 22.87
C ALA A 119 10.34 -51.07 23.97
N ASP A 120 11.05 -49.95 23.80
CA ASP A 120 11.99 -49.40 24.78
C ASP A 120 11.91 -47.87 24.86
N PRO A 121 10.95 -47.32 25.62
CA PRO A 121 10.77 -45.87 25.74
C PRO A 121 11.89 -45.16 26.54
N ASN A 122 12.82 -45.89 27.11
CA ASN A 122 13.95 -45.35 27.87
C ASN A 122 15.23 -45.16 27.01
N ASN A 123 15.25 -45.70 25.79
CA ASN A 123 16.39 -45.55 24.92
C ASN A 123 16.43 -44.12 24.34
N PRO A 124 17.37 -43.24 24.73
CA PRO A 124 17.43 -41.84 24.30
C PRO A 124 17.79 -41.66 22.80
N GLU A 125 18.26 -42.71 22.13
CA GLU A 125 18.56 -42.68 20.71
C GLU A 125 17.29 -42.68 19.82
N LEU A 126 16.13 -43.07 20.41
CA LEU A 126 14.86 -43.19 19.72
C LEU A 126 14.02 -41.92 19.80
N TYR A 127 14.41 -41.00 20.66
CA TYR A 127 13.63 -39.74 20.86
C TYR A 127 14.50 -38.55 21.21
N LYS A 128 13.90 -37.35 21.11
CA LYS A 128 14.43 -36.13 21.72
C LYS A 128 13.42 -35.51 22.66
N VAL A 129 13.90 -34.90 23.73
CA VAL A 129 13.10 -34.06 24.61
C VAL A 129 12.90 -32.71 23.92
N ILE A 130 11.66 -32.30 23.76
CA ILE A 130 11.28 -31.02 23.19
C ILE A 130 10.62 -30.14 24.24
N THR A 131 10.82 -28.83 24.06
CA THR A 131 10.31 -27.79 24.96
C THR A 131 9.41 -26.82 24.22
N TYR A 132 8.35 -26.38 24.89
CA TYR A 132 7.42 -25.41 24.34
C TYR A 132 8.11 -24.11 23.96
N ARG A 133 7.78 -23.62 22.77
CA ARG A 133 8.17 -22.32 22.26
C ARG A 133 6.94 -21.49 21.85
N ASN A 134 6.84 -20.28 22.38
CA ASN A 134 5.84 -19.32 21.92
C ASN A 134 6.50 -18.40 20.87
N TRP A 135 6.42 -18.78 19.62
CA TRP A 135 7.09 -18.08 18.53
C TRP A 135 6.67 -16.62 18.38
N GLN A 136 5.44 -16.26 18.72
CA GLN A 136 4.99 -14.88 18.70
C GLN A 136 5.71 -14.04 19.77
N LYS A 137 5.91 -14.57 20.95
CA LYS A 137 6.65 -13.88 22.02
C LYS A 137 8.15 -13.83 21.76
N GLU A 138 8.69 -14.78 21.01
CA GLU A 138 10.11 -14.81 20.64
C GLU A 138 10.41 -13.93 19.42
N ALA A 139 9.47 -13.82 18.47
CA ALA A 139 9.62 -12.97 17.28
C ALA A 139 9.40 -11.47 17.57
N TYR A 140 8.48 -11.16 18.50
CA TYR A 140 8.07 -9.79 18.77
C TYR A 140 8.58 -9.30 20.10
N THR A 141 9.40 -8.25 20.06
CA THR A 141 10.01 -7.62 21.22
C THR A 141 9.48 -6.19 21.40
N SER A 142 9.68 -5.62 22.59
CA SER A 142 9.44 -4.19 22.80
C SER A 142 10.55 -3.39 22.14
N ALA A 143 10.17 -2.52 21.19
CA ALA A 143 11.09 -1.69 20.44
C ALA A 143 11.17 -0.28 21.02
N PHE A 144 12.38 0.17 21.35
CA PHE A 144 12.65 1.55 21.76
C PHE A 144 13.21 2.33 20.59
N SER A 145 12.58 3.46 20.27
CA SER A 145 12.96 4.33 19.15
C SER A 145 13.19 5.75 19.63
N GLN A 146 14.09 6.46 18.94
CA GLN A 146 14.46 7.84 19.28
C GLN A 146 14.62 8.70 18.02
N ILE A 147 14.11 9.92 18.09
CA ILE A 147 14.20 10.92 17.01
C ILE A 147 14.67 12.23 17.60
N TYR A 148 15.75 12.77 17.09
CA TYR A 148 16.30 14.05 17.46
C TYR A 148 16.22 15.01 16.28
N SER A 149 15.65 16.19 16.49
CA SER A 149 15.54 17.23 15.48
C SER A 149 16.04 18.55 16.06
N ALA A 150 16.88 19.24 15.33
CA ALA A 150 17.33 20.57 15.66
C ALA A 150 17.13 21.50 14.46
N SER A 151 16.68 22.74 14.72
CA SER A 151 16.53 23.71 13.65
C SER A 151 16.92 25.11 14.14
N VAL A 152 17.44 25.90 13.22
CA VAL A 152 17.74 27.33 13.45
C VAL A 152 17.09 28.15 12.34
N SER A 153 16.39 29.21 12.72
CA SER A 153 15.74 30.13 11.78
C SER A 153 15.98 31.56 12.19
N GLY A 154 16.20 32.43 11.21
CA GLY A 154 16.48 33.84 11.47
C GLY A 154 16.71 34.61 10.17
N GLY A 155 17.22 35.83 10.30
CA GLY A 155 17.63 36.63 9.17
C GLY A 155 17.31 38.12 9.30
N THR A 156 17.60 38.83 8.23
CA THR A 156 17.24 40.23 8.03
C THR A 156 16.09 40.38 7.04
N ALA A 157 15.69 41.60 6.73
CA ALA A 157 14.69 41.82 5.64
C ALA A 157 15.22 41.29 4.30
N GLY A 158 16.53 41.47 4.01
CA GLY A 158 17.09 41.05 2.72
C GLY A 158 17.49 39.60 2.64
N MET A 159 17.67 38.88 3.74
CA MET A 159 18.07 37.47 3.73
C MET A 159 17.50 36.74 4.93
N LYS A 160 16.77 35.66 4.68
CA LYS A 160 16.11 34.81 5.69
C LYS A 160 16.54 33.38 5.48
N TYR A 161 16.77 32.66 6.58
CA TYR A 161 17.20 31.27 6.51
C TYR A 161 16.47 30.40 7.53
N TYR A 162 16.27 29.16 7.14
CA TYR A 162 15.85 28.05 7.99
C TYR A 162 16.76 26.87 7.69
N ILE A 163 17.45 26.35 8.72
CA ILE A 163 18.33 25.18 8.58
C ILE A 163 17.89 24.18 9.65
N SER A 164 17.72 22.93 9.27
CA SER A 164 17.35 21.83 10.17
C SER A 164 18.22 20.61 9.94
N GLY A 165 18.47 19.87 11.00
CA GLY A 165 19.06 18.54 11.01
C GLY A 165 18.18 17.60 11.81
N ASN A 166 18.09 16.36 11.38
CA ASN A 166 17.28 15.32 12.00
C ASN A 166 18.06 14.01 12.02
N PHE A 167 17.97 13.29 13.12
CA PHE A 167 18.47 11.93 13.26
C PHE A 167 17.37 11.05 13.82
N LYS A 168 17.13 9.91 13.16
CA LYS A 168 16.16 8.91 13.57
C LYS A 168 16.88 7.59 13.77
N ASP A 169 16.59 6.94 14.89
CA ASP A 169 16.95 5.56 15.19
C ASP A 169 15.66 4.85 15.63
N ILE A 170 14.99 4.23 14.68
CA ILE A 170 13.68 3.60 14.85
C ILE A 170 13.89 2.11 14.80
N ASN A 171 13.67 1.44 15.91
CA ASN A 171 13.73 -0.02 16.00
C ASN A 171 12.35 -0.63 15.73
N GLY A 172 12.32 -1.73 14.97
CA GLY A 172 11.12 -2.51 14.75
C GLY A 172 10.82 -3.45 15.94
N ILE A 173 9.56 -3.86 16.05
CA ILE A 173 9.16 -4.87 17.06
C ILE A 173 9.67 -6.29 16.73
N VAL A 174 10.22 -6.50 15.56
CA VAL A 174 10.94 -7.72 15.16
C VAL A 174 12.43 -7.45 15.30
N GLU A 175 13.16 -8.40 15.90
CA GLU A 175 14.60 -8.30 16.06
C GLU A 175 15.32 -8.10 14.71
N ASN A 176 16.43 -7.36 14.72
CA ASN A 176 17.21 -6.99 13.53
C ASN A 176 16.44 -6.19 12.47
N THR A 177 15.33 -5.53 12.85
CA THR A 177 14.62 -4.60 11.95
C THR A 177 14.66 -3.19 12.48
N GLY A 178 14.75 -2.23 11.56
CA GLY A 178 14.75 -0.82 11.95
C GLY A 178 15.18 0.15 10.86
N ILE A 179 15.15 1.42 11.20
CA ILE A 179 15.54 2.52 10.31
C ILE A 179 16.51 3.42 11.05
N LYS A 180 17.70 3.64 10.47
CA LYS A 180 18.61 4.71 10.85
C LYS A 180 18.66 5.73 9.74
N GLN A 181 18.35 6.99 10.07
CA GLN A 181 18.24 8.04 9.06
C GLN A 181 18.81 9.36 9.60
N GLY A 182 19.65 10.00 8.79
CA GLY A 182 20.13 11.36 9.00
C GLY A 182 19.68 12.28 7.87
N ASP A 183 19.07 13.41 8.21
CA ASP A 183 18.56 14.40 7.27
C ASP A 183 19.15 15.78 7.55
N LEU A 184 19.50 16.51 6.50
CA LEU A 184 19.86 17.92 6.56
C LEU A 184 19.01 18.70 5.57
N ARG A 185 18.53 19.88 5.99
CA ARG A 185 17.76 20.79 5.14
C ARG A 185 18.18 22.23 5.34
N ALA A 186 18.28 22.97 4.24
CA ALA A 186 18.47 24.40 4.22
C ALA A 186 17.44 25.07 3.34
N ASN A 187 16.77 26.10 3.82
CA ASN A 187 15.86 26.93 3.10
C ASN A 187 16.31 28.39 3.23
N LEU A 188 16.71 28.98 2.11
CA LEU A 188 17.22 30.34 2.03
C LEU A 188 16.29 31.19 1.17
N THR A 189 15.87 32.34 1.69
CA THR A 189 15.18 33.36 0.92
C THR A 189 16.05 34.61 0.90
N ALA A 190 16.46 35.07 -0.28
CA ALA A 190 17.29 36.23 -0.48
C ALA A 190 16.61 37.26 -1.40
N GLU A 191 16.50 38.48 -0.96
CA GLU A 191 16.07 39.63 -1.75
C GLU A 191 17.29 40.20 -2.49
N LEU A 192 17.55 39.70 -3.72
CA LEU A 192 18.71 40.11 -4.53
C LEU A 192 18.59 41.58 -4.96
N SER A 193 17.35 42.05 -5.10
CA SER A 193 17.03 43.47 -5.30
C SER A 193 15.58 43.73 -4.89
N LYS A 194 15.14 44.98 -4.88
CA LYS A 194 13.71 45.34 -4.63
C LYS A 194 12.72 44.63 -5.58
N LYS A 195 13.20 44.10 -6.69
CA LYS A 195 12.39 43.45 -7.74
C LYS A 195 12.65 41.94 -7.86
N VAL A 196 13.73 41.43 -7.32
CA VAL A 196 14.15 40.04 -7.52
C VAL A 196 14.33 39.34 -6.18
N THR A 197 13.59 38.26 -6.00
CA THR A 197 13.69 37.37 -4.82
C THR A 197 14.09 35.98 -5.26
N LEU A 198 15.10 35.43 -4.60
CA LEU A 198 15.54 34.05 -4.77
C LEU A 198 15.14 33.22 -3.56
N ASN A 199 14.49 32.08 -3.79
CA ASN A 199 14.29 31.03 -2.79
C ASN A 199 15.08 29.80 -3.20
N LEU A 200 15.92 29.30 -2.33
CA LEU A 200 16.73 28.09 -2.51
C LEU A 200 16.39 27.10 -1.40
N ILE A 201 16.03 25.89 -1.78
CA ILE A 201 15.80 24.79 -0.83
C ILE A 201 16.71 23.65 -1.23
N LEU A 202 17.52 23.19 -0.28
CA LEU A 202 18.38 22.03 -0.43
C LEU A 202 18.08 21.05 0.70
N SER A 203 17.99 19.77 0.40
CA SER A 203 17.90 18.73 1.42
C SER A 203 18.65 17.48 0.99
N GLY A 204 19.28 16.82 1.95
CA GLY A 204 19.94 15.54 1.80
C GLY A 204 19.49 14.58 2.89
N SER A 205 19.33 13.32 2.54
CA SER A 205 18.96 12.23 3.46
C SER A 205 19.84 11.02 3.20
N LEU A 206 20.33 10.42 4.28
CA LEU A 206 20.98 9.11 4.28
C LEU A 206 20.15 8.19 5.17
N LYS A 207 19.64 7.09 4.62
CA LYS A 207 18.78 6.15 5.35
C LYS A 207 19.25 4.73 5.14
N GLN A 208 19.45 3.99 6.22
CA GLN A 208 19.54 2.54 6.24
C GLN A 208 18.23 1.98 6.77
N ASN A 209 17.69 0.98 6.10
CA ASN A 209 16.50 0.27 6.50
C ASN A 209 16.79 -1.23 6.51
N ASP A 210 16.74 -1.81 7.70
CA ASP A 210 16.89 -3.24 7.94
C ASP A 210 15.49 -3.84 8.07
N MET A 211 15.17 -4.78 7.17
CA MET A 211 13.81 -5.28 6.96
C MET A 211 13.72 -6.78 7.16
N MET A 212 12.52 -7.24 7.51
CA MET A 212 12.16 -8.66 7.57
C MET A 212 10.96 -8.92 6.65
N THR A 213 11.11 -8.56 5.36
CA THR A 213 10.02 -8.62 4.39
C THR A 213 9.67 -10.02 3.94
N GLY A 214 10.58 -10.96 4.14
CA GLY A 214 10.38 -12.33 3.70
C GLY A 214 10.34 -12.50 2.20
N GLY A 215 10.03 -13.70 1.78
CA GLY A 215 9.89 -13.98 0.37
C GLY A 215 8.65 -13.38 -0.19
N ASN A 216 8.83 -12.54 -1.12
CA ASN A 216 7.83 -12.33 -2.06
C ASN A 216 8.12 -13.04 -3.25
N THR A 217 7.38 -13.99 -3.65
CA THR A 217 7.24 -13.87 -4.91
C THR A 217 6.47 -14.83 -5.58
N THR A 218 6.26 -14.66 -6.63
CA THR A 218 5.84 -15.54 -7.71
C THR A 218 6.25 -16.97 -7.41
N GLY A 219 5.35 -17.69 -6.84
CA GLY A 219 5.49 -19.09 -6.67
C GLY A 219 5.81 -19.53 -5.24
N GLY A 220 4.92 -19.30 -4.37
CA GLY A 220 4.68 -20.04 -3.14
C GLY A 220 5.89 -20.34 -2.27
N VAL A 221 5.75 -20.48 -1.06
CA VAL A 221 6.62 -21.16 -0.11
C VAL A 221 7.74 -20.36 0.55
N ALA A 222 8.21 -19.30 0.00
CA ALA A 222 9.08 -18.47 0.81
C ALA A 222 8.23 -17.77 1.87
N GLY A 223 8.03 -18.42 3.00
CA GLY A 223 7.29 -17.87 4.13
C GLY A 223 7.78 -16.47 4.48
N SER A 224 6.93 -15.67 5.07
CA SER A 224 7.35 -14.50 5.82
C SER A 224 7.56 -14.90 7.29
N LEU A 225 8.32 -14.11 8.03
CA LEU A 225 8.41 -14.32 9.49
C LEU A 225 7.01 -14.32 10.12
N ALA A 226 6.13 -13.39 9.73
CA ALA A 226 4.77 -13.30 10.24
C ALA A 226 3.97 -14.60 10.07
N ARG A 227 4.15 -15.30 8.94
CA ARG A 227 3.56 -16.62 8.72
C ARG A 227 4.27 -17.69 9.53
N THR A 228 5.60 -17.66 9.58
CA THR A 228 6.38 -18.64 10.33
C THR A 228 5.98 -18.68 11.81
N VAL A 229 5.76 -17.52 12.45
CA VAL A 229 5.36 -17.48 13.87
C VAL A 229 3.99 -18.10 14.17
N LEU A 230 3.12 -18.20 13.16
CA LEU A 230 1.79 -18.81 13.32
C LEU A 230 1.78 -20.29 12.86
N ASP A 231 2.62 -20.61 11.89
CA ASP A 231 2.55 -21.84 11.13
C ASP A 231 3.50 -22.93 11.65
N THR A 232 4.54 -22.55 12.39
CA THR A 232 5.57 -23.47 12.86
C THR A 232 5.12 -24.24 14.11
N ALA A 233 5.49 -25.52 14.20
CA ALA A 233 5.29 -26.34 15.39
C ALA A 233 5.82 -25.61 16.64
N PRO A 234 5.14 -25.67 17.80
CA PRO A 234 5.51 -24.89 18.98
C PRO A 234 6.74 -25.44 19.73
N TYR A 235 7.74 -25.88 18.98
CA TYR A 235 9.03 -26.39 19.46
C TYR A 235 10.05 -26.33 18.31
N ILE A 236 11.34 -26.57 18.60
CA ILE A 236 12.37 -26.67 17.58
C ILE A 236 12.39 -28.12 17.07
N VAL A 237 12.07 -28.28 15.79
CA VAL A 237 12.09 -29.60 15.13
C VAL A 237 13.52 -30.12 15.06
N PRO A 238 13.80 -31.37 15.47
CA PRO A 238 15.14 -31.93 15.44
C PRO A 238 15.71 -32.03 13.99
N ASP A 239 16.94 -31.61 13.83
CA ASP A 239 17.61 -31.61 12.50
C ASP A 239 17.94 -33.00 11.97
N ASP A 240 18.08 -33.95 12.87
CA ASP A 240 18.49 -35.34 12.61
C ASP A 240 17.31 -36.26 12.28
N ASP A 241 16.07 -35.76 12.19
CA ASP A 241 14.93 -36.52 11.67
C ASP A 241 14.68 -36.19 10.17
N PRO A 242 15.09 -37.07 9.23
CA PRO A 242 14.85 -36.87 7.80
C PRO A 242 13.37 -37.06 7.40
N GLY A 243 12.56 -37.68 8.25
CA GLY A 243 11.13 -37.92 8.02
C GLY A 243 10.21 -37.00 8.80
N ALA A 244 10.73 -35.90 9.34
CA ALA A 244 9.92 -34.92 10.02
C ALA A 244 8.89 -34.33 9.06
N LEU A 245 7.61 -34.32 9.47
CA LEU A 245 6.54 -33.69 8.69
C LEU A 245 6.55 -32.18 8.87
N GLU A 246 7.03 -31.72 10.02
CA GLU A 246 7.11 -30.34 10.40
C GLU A 246 8.31 -29.63 9.75
N SER A 247 8.11 -28.37 9.44
CA SER A 247 9.19 -27.52 8.93
C SER A 247 10.25 -27.28 10.00
N LYS A 248 11.52 -27.44 9.64
CA LYS A 248 12.66 -27.06 10.46
C LYS A 248 12.85 -25.54 10.54
N MET A 249 12.31 -24.82 9.56
CA MET A 249 12.30 -23.36 9.57
C MET A 249 11.47 -22.82 10.74
N ASN A 250 12.06 -21.93 11.50
CA ASN A 250 11.44 -21.30 12.66
C ASN A 250 11.85 -19.81 12.76
N VAL A 251 11.45 -19.16 13.85
CA VAL A 251 11.77 -17.74 14.07
C VAL A 251 13.28 -17.47 14.07
N PHE A 252 14.08 -18.37 14.65
CA PHE A 252 15.54 -18.20 14.69
C PHE A 252 16.18 -18.33 13.30
N SER A 253 15.60 -19.13 12.42
CA SER A 253 16.06 -19.20 11.02
C SER A 253 15.96 -17.85 10.33
N TRP A 254 14.87 -17.12 10.59
CA TRP A 254 14.69 -15.75 10.08
C TRP A 254 15.63 -14.74 10.73
N VAL A 255 15.72 -14.75 12.06
CA VAL A 255 16.54 -13.77 12.80
C VAL A 255 18.04 -13.98 12.50
N ASN A 256 18.49 -15.22 12.41
CA ASN A 256 19.91 -15.54 12.32
C ASN A 256 20.41 -15.75 10.90
N ASP A 257 19.55 -16.05 9.93
CA ASP A 257 20.01 -16.47 8.59
C ASP A 257 19.36 -15.69 7.43
N TYR A 258 18.70 -14.56 7.77
CA TYR A 258 18.11 -13.62 6.80
C TYR A 258 18.65 -12.20 7.00
N ASP A 259 18.94 -11.51 5.90
CA ASP A 259 19.16 -10.05 5.84
C ASP A 259 18.39 -9.44 4.69
N ASP A 260 17.85 -8.26 4.90
CA ASP A 260 17.26 -7.44 3.84
C ASP A 260 17.57 -5.96 4.16
N ILE A 261 18.68 -5.50 3.66
CA ILE A 261 19.25 -4.19 3.99
C ILE A 261 19.12 -3.27 2.79
N THR A 262 18.51 -2.11 2.99
CA THR A 262 18.42 -1.07 1.98
C THR A 262 19.12 0.20 2.45
N ASN A 263 20.00 0.75 1.64
CA ASN A 263 20.65 2.04 1.85
C ASN A 263 20.16 3.05 0.81
N ASP A 264 19.47 4.09 1.28
CA ASP A 264 18.95 5.17 0.44
C ASP A 264 19.79 6.44 0.64
N LYS A 265 20.22 7.04 -0.45
CA LYS A 265 20.85 8.36 -0.48
C LYS A 265 19.98 9.25 -1.35
N THR A 266 19.37 10.27 -0.74
CA THR A 266 18.45 11.17 -1.44
C THR A 266 18.99 12.59 -1.37
N PHE A 267 18.97 13.28 -2.52
CA PHE A 267 19.25 14.71 -2.60
C PHE A 267 18.12 15.40 -3.33
N ASN A 268 17.60 16.48 -2.73
CA ASN A 268 16.58 17.33 -3.34
C ASN A 268 17.08 18.77 -3.38
N GLY A 269 16.98 19.40 -4.53
CA GLY A 269 17.26 20.80 -4.74
C GLY A 269 16.10 21.51 -5.40
N SER A 270 15.77 22.72 -4.95
CA SER A 270 14.77 23.57 -5.61
C SER A 270 15.20 25.03 -5.55
N LEU A 271 15.17 25.68 -6.69
CA LEU A 271 15.43 27.09 -6.87
C LEU A 271 14.16 27.75 -7.42
N ASN A 272 13.77 28.87 -6.82
CA ASN A 272 12.66 29.68 -7.30
C ASN A 272 13.10 31.14 -7.34
N LEU A 273 13.27 31.68 -8.55
CA LEU A 273 13.58 33.07 -8.82
C LEU A 273 12.31 33.81 -9.22
N ASN A 274 11.89 34.77 -8.42
CA ASN A 274 10.76 35.65 -8.73
C ASN A 274 11.27 37.04 -9.08
N TRP A 275 10.92 37.51 -10.28
CA TRP A 275 11.27 38.85 -10.78
C TRP A 275 10.02 39.67 -11.04
N ASN A 276 9.77 40.69 -10.23
CA ASN A 276 8.73 41.69 -10.44
C ASN A 276 9.21 42.69 -11.50
N ILE A 277 8.87 42.45 -12.76
CA ILE A 277 9.29 43.26 -13.89
C ILE A 277 8.74 44.69 -13.73
N ASN A 278 7.41 44.77 -13.51
CA ASN A 278 6.73 46.03 -13.23
C ASN A 278 5.49 45.75 -12.32
N LYS A 279 4.62 46.74 -12.14
CA LYS A 279 3.43 46.60 -11.27
C LYS A 279 2.39 45.57 -11.78
N TYR A 280 2.46 45.17 -13.05
CA TYR A 280 1.52 44.26 -13.68
C TYR A 280 2.11 42.89 -13.95
N PHE A 281 3.37 42.82 -14.33
CA PHE A 281 4.04 41.60 -14.75
C PHE A 281 5.09 41.13 -13.76
N SER A 282 5.03 39.85 -13.45
CA SER A 282 6.11 39.11 -12.75
C SER A 282 6.47 37.83 -13.50
N TYR A 283 7.75 37.50 -13.45
CA TYR A 283 8.29 36.30 -14.04
C TYR A 283 8.81 35.39 -12.89
N SER A 284 8.51 34.10 -12.97
CA SER A 284 8.99 33.08 -12.02
C SER A 284 9.71 31.98 -12.78
N LEU A 285 10.99 31.81 -12.49
CA LEU A 285 11.76 30.62 -12.89
C LEU A 285 11.80 29.67 -11.70
N ARG A 286 11.30 28.46 -11.89
CA ARG A 286 11.42 27.38 -10.91
C ARG A 286 12.23 26.25 -11.54
N ALA A 287 13.28 25.83 -10.85
CA ALA A 287 14.05 24.65 -11.22
C ALA A 287 14.15 23.73 -10.00
N GLY A 288 13.87 22.47 -10.19
CA GLY A 288 13.93 21.48 -9.13
C GLY A 288 14.53 20.17 -9.63
N GLY A 289 15.13 19.43 -8.70
CA GLY A 289 15.66 18.10 -8.99
C GLY A 289 15.65 17.23 -7.76
N ASN A 290 15.43 15.94 -7.99
CA ASN A 290 15.53 14.88 -7.00
C ASN A 290 16.46 13.81 -7.55
N ILE A 291 17.42 13.38 -6.75
CA ILE A 291 18.31 12.25 -7.05
C ILE A 291 18.19 11.25 -5.92
N VAL A 292 17.92 10.00 -6.25
CA VAL A 292 17.85 8.88 -5.32
C VAL A 292 18.78 7.79 -5.79
N VAL A 293 19.69 7.38 -4.93
CA VAL A 293 20.52 6.19 -5.11
C VAL A 293 20.13 5.21 -4.03
N ASN A 294 19.67 4.04 -4.45
CA ASN A 294 19.24 2.96 -3.56
C ASN A 294 20.12 1.73 -3.81
N ASP A 295 20.68 1.18 -2.74
CA ASP A 295 21.40 -0.10 -2.72
C ASP A 295 20.66 -1.05 -1.79
N ARG A 296 20.14 -2.15 -2.33
CA ARG A 296 19.44 -3.19 -1.56
C ARG A 296 20.16 -4.51 -1.68
N LYS A 297 20.37 -5.16 -0.53
CA LYS A 297 21.00 -6.49 -0.41
C LYS A 297 20.09 -7.39 0.38
N ARG A 298 19.75 -8.56 -0.20
CA ARG A 298 18.95 -9.58 0.46
C ARG A 298 19.69 -10.89 0.49
N TRP A 299 19.80 -11.48 1.66
CA TRP A 299 20.39 -12.78 1.90
C TRP A 299 19.35 -13.75 2.43
N TYR A 300 19.33 -14.94 1.87
CA TYR A 300 18.71 -16.14 2.42
C TYR A 300 19.78 -17.18 2.66
N GLY A 301 20.00 -17.53 3.90
CA GLY A 301 20.89 -18.62 4.28
C GLY A 301 20.27 -19.98 4.11
N ILE A 302 21.01 -21.01 4.48
CA ILE A 302 20.63 -22.41 4.29
C ILE A 302 19.53 -22.91 5.22
N GLN A 303 19.19 -22.18 6.27
CA GLN A 303 18.08 -22.47 7.16
C GLN A 303 16.72 -22.00 6.63
N LEU A 304 16.72 -21.31 5.48
CA LEU A 304 15.52 -20.78 4.84
C LEU A 304 15.33 -21.44 3.46
N PRO A 305 14.11 -21.84 3.08
CA PRO A 305 13.89 -22.61 1.85
C PRO A 305 14.48 -22.01 0.57
N PRO A 306 14.44 -20.68 0.33
CA PRO A 306 15.06 -20.10 -0.86
C PRO A 306 16.59 -20.28 -0.91
N GLY A 307 17.24 -20.27 0.25
CA GLY A 307 18.68 -20.47 0.38
C GLY A 307 19.09 -21.94 0.49
N GLU A 308 18.32 -22.76 1.21
CA GLU A 308 18.56 -24.20 1.35
C GLU A 308 18.70 -24.89 0.00
N ASN A 309 17.73 -24.67 -0.90
CA ASN A 309 17.68 -25.30 -2.22
C ASN A 309 18.89 -24.98 -3.12
N VAL A 310 19.56 -23.86 -2.87
CA VAL A 310 20.66 -23.36 -3.71
C VAL A 310 21.96 -23.10 -2.94
N LYS A 311 22.04 -23.58 -1.68
CA LYS A 311 23.20 -23.40 -0.78
C LYS A 311 23.55 -21.91 -0.57
N GLY A 312 22.56 -21.17 -0.05
CA GLY A 312 22.59 -19.73 0.15
C GLY A 312 22.21 -18.95 -1.12
N LEU A 313 21.46 -17.86 -0.93
CA LEU A 313 21.01 -17.00 -2.01
C LEU A 313 21.22 -15.53 -1.62
N LEU A 314 22.04 -14.82 -2.39
CA LEU A 314 22.26 -13.38 -2.26
C LEU A 314 21.68 -12.66 -3.48
N ALA A 315 20.91 -11.62 -3.22
CA ALA A 315 20.43 -10.68 -4.25
C ALA A 315 20.90 -9.27 -3.94
N ILE A 316 21.40 -8.59 -4.95
CA ILE A 316 21.83 -7.18 -4.89
C ILE A 316 21.10 -6.43 -5.99
N SER A 317 20.51 -5.29 -5.63
CA SER A 317 19.88 -4.37 -6.57
C SER A 317 20.34 -2.93 -6.32
N ASN A 318 20.90 -2.31 -7.35
CA ASN A 318 21.27 -0.91 -7.35
C ASN A 318 20.29 -0.13 -8.20
N VAL A 319 19.68 0.92 -7.65
CA VAL A 319 18.77 1.80 -8.38
C VAL A 319 19.30 3.23 -8.35
N ASN A 320 19.42 3.81 -9.53
CA ASN A 320 19.68 5.22 -9.72
C ASN A 320 18.44 5.86 -10.33
N LYS A 321 17.89 6.85 -9.64
CA LYS A 321 16.70 7.58 -10.07
C LYS A 321 16.96 9.08 -10.01
N SER A 322 16.65 9.78 -11.08
CA SER A 322 16.68 11.25 -11.08
C SER A 322 15.47 11.83 -11.78
N ASN A 323 15.02 12.96 -11.27
CA ASN A 323 13.93 13.73 -11.84
C ASN A 323 14.30 15.20 -11.81
N TYR A 324 14.17 15.88 -12.96
CA TYR A 324 14.43 17.31 -13.10
C TYR A 324 13.19 17.99 -13.65
N THR A 325 12.87 19.15 -13.08
CA THR A 325 11.74 19.98 -13.52
C THR A 325 12.22 21.42 -13.69
N VAL A 326 11.89 22.04 -14.80
CA VAL A 326 12.10 23.47 -15.05
C VAL A 326 10.80 24.10 -15.49
N GLU A 327 10.35 25.13 -14.76
CA GLU A 327 9.13 25.87 -15.04
C GLU A 327 9.45 27.35 -15.28
N ASN A 328 8.94 27.88 -16.37
CA ASN A 328 9.00 29.30 -16.71
C ASN A 328 7.58 29.84 -16.70
N LEU A 329 7.26 30.76 -15.78
CA LEU A 329 5.93 31.30 -15.60
C LEU A 329 5.94 32.83 -15.72
N LEU A 330 5.12 33.34 -16.60
CA LEU A 330 4.83 34.77 -16.72
C LEU A 330 3.46 35.05 -16.11
N ASN A 331 3.43 35.89 -15.09
CA ASN A 331 2.19 36.25 -14.39
C ASN A 331 1.85 37.72 -14.72
N PHE A 332 0.59 37.94 -14.95
CA PHE A 332 -0.03 39.25 -15.14
C PHE A 332 -1.09 39.46 -14.05
N ASN A 333 -1.07 40.61 -13.37
CA ASN A 333 -2.05 41.00 -12.37
C ASN A 333 -2.43 42.48 -12.59
N MET A 334 -3.72 42.75 -12.70
CA MET A 334 -4.23 44.10 -12.92
C MET A 334 -5.60 44.26 -12.23
N ASP A 335 -5.75 45.33 -11.49
CA ASP A 335 -7.07 45.84 -11.09
C ASP A 335 -7.61 46.67 -12.28
N LEU A 336 -8.58 46.07 -13.01
CA LEU A 336 -9.23 46.74 -14.18
C LEU A 336 -10.06 47.92 -13.70
N THR A 337 -10.75 47.71 -12.56
CA THR A 337 -11.48 48.73 -11.83
C THR A 337 -11.36 48.41 -10.33
N LYS A 338 -12.00 49.22 -9.47
CA LYS A 338 -12.09 48.91 -8.03
C LYS A 338 -12.79 47.59 -7.75
N ASP A 339 -13.69 47.17 -8.63
CA ASP A 339 -14.55 46.00 -8.45
C ASP A 339 -14.13 44.78 -9.30
N PHE A 340 -13.20 44.97 -10.25
CA PHE A 340 -12.77 43.95 -11.17
C PHE A 340 -11.24 43.76 -11.12
N ARG A 341 -10.81 42.55 -10.72
CA ARG A 341 -9.42 42.13 -10.70
C ARG A 341 -9.20 40.99 -11.70
N LEU A 342 -8.22 41.15 -12.58
CA LEU A 342 -7.80 40.15 -13.55
C LEU A 342 -6.40 39.67 -13.19
N SER A 343 -6.21 38.35 -13.12
CA SER A 343 -4.89 37.75 -13.11
C SER A 343 -4.79 36.66 -14.17
N ALA A 344 -3.63 36.60 -14.83
CA ALA A 344 -3.35 35.60 -15.87
C ALA A 344 -1.96 35.02 -15.63
N THR A 345 -1.79 33.73 -15.94
CA THR A 345 -0.50 33.04 -15.93
C THR A 345 -0.33 32.30 -17.25
N ALA A 346 0.81 32.49 -17.89
CA ALA A 346 1.25 31.68 -19.03
C ALA A 346 2.57 30.98 -18.64
N GLY A 347 2.75 29.73 -19.05
CA GLY A 347 3.93 29.00 -18.63
C GLY A 347 4.32 27.86 -19.55
N ILE A 348 5.60 27.50 -19.44
CA ILE A 348 6.22 26.33 -20.07
C ILE A 348 6.90 25.53 -18.98
N THR A 349 6.60 24.23 -18.93
CA THR A 349 7.22 23.29 -17.99
C THR A 349 7.89 22.17 -18.78
N TYR A 350 9.11 21.83 -18.39
CA TYR A 350 9.85 20.68 -18.88
C TYR A 350 10.21 19.77 -17.72
N ASP A 351 9.89 18.49 -17.85
CA ASP A 351 10.22 17.43 -16.90
C ASP A 351 11.02 16.34 -17.59
N GLU A 352 12.02 15.85 -16.90
CA GLU A 352 12.85 14.73 -17.34
C GLU A 352 13.02 13.73 -16.21
N TYR A 353 12.84 12.45 -16.53
CA TYR A 353 12.94 11.35 -15.57
C TYR A 353 13.89 10.30 -16.12
N HIS A 354 14.82 9.88 -15.26
CA HIS A 354 15.76 8.79 -15.52
C HIS A 354 15.65 7.74 -14.41
N PHE A 355 15.62 6.50 -14.79
CA PHE A 355 15.62 5.36 -13.89
C PHE A 355 16.50 4.26 -14.49
N LEU A 356 17.46 3.79 -13.69
CA LEU A 356 18.31 2.66 -14.02
C LEU A 356 18.35 1.72 -12.82
N THR A 357 18.08 0.43 -13.04
CA THR A 357 18.33 -0.61 -12.03
C THR A 357 19.22 -1.69 -12.59
N GLU A 358 20.17 -2.13 -11.74
CA GLU A 358 21.11 -3.19 -12.01
C GLU A 358 20.97 -4.24 -10.92
N ASN A 359 20.72 -5.49 -11.33
CA ASN A 359 20.46 -6.59 -10.41
C ASN A 359 21.47 -7.71 -10.62
N VAL A 360 22.05 -8.19 -9.52
CA VAL A 360 22.97 -9.31 -9.49
C VAL A 360 22.51 -10.29 -8.42
N SER A 361 22.57 -11.58 -8.70
CA SER A 361 22.35 -12.60 -7.68
C SER A 361 23.48 -13.62 -7.67
N GLY A 362 23.76 -14.17 -6.48
CA GLY A 362 24.71 -15.24 -6.29
C GLY A 362 24.10 -16.39 -5.50
N ASN A 363 24.54 -17.60 -5.79
CA ASN A 363 24.17 -18.79 -5.04
C ASN A 363 25.32 -19.80 -4.94
N THR A 364 25.11 -20.91 -4.23
CA THR A 364 26.11 -21.98 -4.01
C THR A 364 27.32 -21.41 -3.27
N PHE A 365 27.10 -20.84 -2.12
CA PHE A 365 28.15 -20.27 -1.29
C PHE A 365 28.93 -21.37 -0.55
N SER A 366 30.23 -21.15 -0.39
CA SER A 366 31.11 -22.00 0.45
C SER A 366 31.32 -21.42 1.85
N ILE A 367 31.09 -20.11 2.03
CA ILE A 367 31.22 -19.38 3.29
C ILE A 367 29.94 -18.59 3.53
N TYR A 368 29.10 -19.06 4.45
CA TYR A 368 27.78 -18.44 4.73
C TYR A 368 27.89 -17.20 5.62
N ASP A 369 28.85 -17.10 6.52
CA ASP A 369 29.03 -16.01 7.48
C ASP A 369 29.25 -14.64 6.81
N LEU A 370 29.68 -14.62 5.58
CA LEU A 370 29.84 -13.37 4.82
C LEU A 370 28.52 -12.75 4.39
N ARG A 371 27.43 -13.55 4.32
CA ARG A 371 26.06 -13.09 4.05
C ARG A 371 26.02 -12.06 2.90
N THR A 372 25.49 -10.87 3.15
CA THR A 372 25.37 -9.78 2.15
C THR A 372 26.69 -9.25 1.60
N LYS A 373 27.83 -9.62 2.17
CA LYS A 373 29.18 -9.25 1.72
C LYS A 373 29.88 -10.34 0.89
N GLY A 374 29.25 -11.50 0.74
CA GLY A 374 29.87 -12.72 0.26
C GLY A 374 29.78 -12.96 -1.25
N LEU A 375 29.34 -12.02 -2.09
CA LEU A 375 29.10 -12.27 -3.52
C LEU A 375 30.30 -12.90 -4.25
N SER A 376 31.52 -12.53 -3.87
CA SER A 376 32.75 -13.08 -4.44
C SER A 376 32.99 -14.56 -4.14
N ASN A 377 32.26 -15.12 -3.14
CA ASN A 377 32.36 -16.55 -2.76
C ASN A 377 31.19 -17.37 -3.31
N ALA A 378 30.36 -16.78 -4.17
CA ALA A 378 29.27 -17.48 -4.83
C ALA A 378 29.86 -18.41 -5.90
N GLY A 379 29.46 -19.68 -5.87
CA GLY A 379 29.83 -20.64 -6.91
C GLY A 379 29.15 -20.35 -8.25
N LYS A 380 28.01 -19.63 -8.21
CA LYS A 380 27.29 -19.20 -9.39
C LYS A 380 26.80 -17.75 -9.20
N VAL A 381 27.12 -16.88 -10.14
CA VAL A 381 26.68 -15.49 -10.20
C VAL A 381 25.81 -15.31 -11.44
N ASP A 382 24.65 -14.66 -11.28
CA ASP A 382 23.72 -14.34 -12.35
C ASP A 382 23.53 -12.81 -12.39
N VAL A 383 23.95 -12.19 -13.48
CA VAL A 383 23.82 -10.77 -13.75
C VAL A 383 22.59 -10.57 -14.62
N LYS A 384 21.61 -9.85 -14.11
CA LYS A 384 20.38 -9.55 -14.86
C LYS A 384 20.61 -8.39 -15.81
N GLN A 385 19.88 -8.40 -16.93
CA GLN A 385 19.88 -7.26 -17.84
C GLN A 385 19.39 -6.00 -17.08
N PRO A 386 20.13 -4.87 -17.19
CA PRO A 386 19.68 -3.61 -16.59
C PRO A 386 18.32 -3.17 -17.12
N ILE A 387 17.51 -2.59 -16.24
CA ILE A 387 16.23 -1.99 -16.62
C ILE A 387 16.40 -0.49 -16.61
N GLN A 388 16.21 0.13 -17.78
CA GLN A 388 16.27 1.57 -17.95
C GLN A 388 14.90 2.11 -18.36
N LYS A 389 14.47 3.19 -17.70
CA LYS A 389 13.17 3.83 -17.95
C LYS A 389 13.39 5.34 -17.99
N ASP A 390 13.43 5.91 -19.17
CA ASP A 390 13.61 7.34 -19.38
C ASP A 390 12.39 7.93 -20.07
N TYR A 391 11.94 9.08 -19.62
CA TYR A 391 10.91 9.85 -20.34
C TYR A 391 11.03 11.34 -20.10
N GLN A 392 10.44 12.11 -21.02
CA GLN A 392 10.36 13.56 -21.00
C GLN A 392 8.91 14.00 -21.16
N LEU A 393 8.58 15.11 -20.49
CA LEU A 393 7.27 15.74 -20.56
C LEU A 393 7.46 17.25 -20.80
N LEU A 394 6.95 17.76 -21.90
CA LEU A 394 6.91 19.18 -22.20
C LEU A 394 5.47 19.68 -22.12
N SER A 395 5.25 20.77 -21.42
CA SER A 395 3.91 21.27 -21.18
C SER A 395 3.81 22.78 -21.39
N TYR A 396 2.70 23.21 -21.96
CA TYR A 396 2.30 24.61 -22.06
C TYR A 396 1.04 24.83 -21.23
N LEU A 397 0.98 25.90 -20.48
CA LEU A 397 -0.18 26.25 -19.68
C LEU A 397 -0.58 27.72 -19.83
N GLY A 398 -1.89 27.95 -19.82
CA GLY A 398 -2.49 29.25 -19.70
C GLY A 398 -3.62 29.20 -18.66
N ARG A 399 -3.67 30.19 -17.77
CA ARG A 399 -4.72 30.32 -16.76
C ARG A 399 -5.12 31.77 -16.61
N VAL A 400 -6.43 32.02 -16.50
CA VAL A 400 -7.00 33.35 -16.26
C VAL A 400 -7.93 33.23 -15.03
N ASN A 401 -7.79 34.18 -14.10
CA ASN A 401 -8.70 34.33 -12.98
C ASN A 401 -9.29 35.75 -13.03
N LEU A 402 -10.60 35.81 -12.88
CA LEU A 402 -11.35 37.06 -12.78
C LEU A 402 -12.09 37.09 -11.44
N SER A 403 -11.90 38.17 -10.69
CA SER A 403 -12.69 38.45 -9.50
C SER A 403 -13.52 39.71 -9.76
N ALA A 404 -14.84 39.60 -9.63
CA ALA A 404 -15.78 40.68 -9.81
C ALA A 404 -16.51 40.97 -8.49
N TYR A 405 -16.47 42.25 -8.04
CA TYR A 405 -17.11 42.76 -6.83
C TYR A 405 -16.70 41.99 -5.53
N ASP A 406 -15.55 41.29 -5.55
CA ASP A 406 -15.15 40.33 -4.50
C ASP A 406 -16.17 39.21 -4.21
N LYS A 407 -17.17 39.03 -5.06
CA LYS A 407 -18.29 38.10 -4.94
C LYS A 407 -18.21 36.94 -5.93
N TYR A 408 -17.92 37.25 -7.21
CA TYR A 408 -17.92 36.28 -8.29
C TYR A 408 -16.49 35.99 -8.70
N LEU A 409 -16.09 34.76 -8.56
CA LEU A 409 -14.73 34.29 -8.87
C LEU A 409 -14.80 33.32 -10.04
N LEU A 410 -14.13 33.66 -11.13
CA LEU A 410 -14.04 32.83 -12.32
C LEU A 410 -12.61 32.41 -12.53
N THR A 411 -12.37 31.13 -12.80
CA THR A 411 -11.07 30.62 -13.25
C THR A 411 -11.28 29.83 -14.53
N ALA A 412 -10.44 30.06 -15.52
CA ALA A 412 -10.36 29.23 -16.71
C ALA A 412 -8.90 28.88 -16.97
N SER A 413 -8.61 27.66 -17.36
CA SER A 413 -7.25 27.24 -17.75
C SER A 413 -7.26 26.22 -18.87
N LEU A 414 -6.18 26.23 -19.64
CA LEU A 414 -5.87 25.25 -20.67
C LEU A 414 -4.43 24.84 -20.50
N ARG A 415 -4.21 23.52 -20.45
CA ARG A 415 -2.88 22.93 -20.45
C ARG A 415 -2.74 21.95 -21.61
N ALA A 416 -1.59 21.97 -22.26
CA ALA A 416 -1.20 21.02 -23.29
C ALA A 416 0.05 20.28 -22.82
N ASP A 417 -0.05 18.95 -22.68
CA ASP A 417 1.04 18.08 -22.23
C ASP A 417 1.50 17.17 -23.38
N GLY A 418 2.79 17.14 -23.66
CA GLY A 418 3.43 16.30 -24.66
C GLY A 418 4.42 15.33 -24.06
N SER A 419 4.09 14.02 -24.07
CA SER A 419 4.90 12.96 -23.45
C SER A 419 5.66 12.15 -24.48
N SER A 420 6.93 11.84 -24.15
CA SER A 420 7.77 10.94 -24.96
C SER A 420 7.36 9.47 -24.89
N LYS A 421 6.50 9.09 -23.94
CA LYS A 421 5.99 7.71 -23.81
C LYS A 421 5.08 7.29 -24.95
N PHE A 422 4.45 8.27 -25.62
CA PHE A 422 3.55 8.03 -26.74
C PHE A 422 4.21 8.33 -28.08
N LYS A 423 3.76 7.66 -29.13
CA LYS A 423 4.27 7.84 -30.49
C LYS A 423 3.86 9.21 -31.08
N LYS A 424 4.59 9.65 -32.09
CA LYS A 424 4.28 10.89 -32.86
C LYS A 424 2.83 10.81 -33.35
N GLY A 425 2.03 11.84 -33.07
CA GLY A 425 0.58 11.86 -33.31
C GLY A 425 -0.26 11.77 -32.06
N ASN A 426 0.14 10.94 -31.08
CA ASN A 426 -0.57 10.74 -29.81
C ASN A 426 0.14 11.37 -28.60
N ARG A 427 1.28 12.04 -28.82
CA ARG A 427 2.09 12.64 -27.73
C ARG A 427 1.36 13.73 -26.98
N TRP A 428 0.60 14.56 -27.68
CA TRP A 428 -0.04 15.75 -27.14
C TRP A 428 -1.46 15.49 -26.71
N ALA A 429 -1.80 15.93 -25.50
CA ALA A 429 -3.16 16.01 -25.00
C ALA A 429 -3.46 17.39 -24.42
N TYR A 430 -4.73 17.79 -24.49
CA TYR A 430 -5.21 19.11 -24.07
C TYR A 430 -6.19 18.93 -22.91
N PHE A 431 -6.00 19.70 -21.84
CA PHE A 431 -6.73 19.61 -20.59
C PHE A 431 -7.34 20.96 -20.23
N PRO A 432 -8.56 21.24 -20.68
CA PRO A 432 -9.28 22.44 -20.29
C PRO A 432 -9.82 22.31 -18.86
N SER A 433 -9.90 23.44 -18.14
CA SER A 433 -10.64 23.49 -16.88
C SER A 433 -11.31 24.86 -16.69
N PHE A 434 -12.41 24.83 -15.95
CA PHE A 434 -13.21 25.98 -15.63
C PHE A 434 -13.77 25.87 -14.20
N SER A 435 -13.80 26.95 -13.45
CA SER A 435 -14.50 27.01 -12.17
C SER A 435 -15.15 28.37 -11.93
N LEU A 436 -16.30 28.33 -11.31
CA LEU A 436 -17.05 29.49 -10.84
C LEU A 436 -17.30 29.36 -9.34
N ALA A 437 -17.07 30.42 -8.60
CA ALA A 437 -17.47 30.50 -7.20
C ALA A 437 -18.21 31.81 -6.92
N TRP A 438 -19.26 31.70 -6.10
CA TRP A 438 -20.08 32.81 -5.67
C TRP A 438 -20.05 32.91 -4.15
N ARG A 439 -19.52 34.01 -3.66
CA ARG A 439 -19.45 34.35 -2.25
C ARG A 439 -20.76 35.06 -1.84
N MET A 440 -21.78 34.28 -1.51
CA MET A 440 -23.11 34.74 -1.21
C MET A 440 -23.13 35.66 0.04
N GLU A 441 -22.25 35.41 1.00
CA GLU A 441 -22.11 36.24 2.21
C GLU A 441 -21.74 37.69 1.92
N GLN A 442 -21.22 37.99 0.70
CA GLN A 442 -20.88 39.35 0.30
C GLN A 442 -22.05 40.08 -0.35
N GLU A 443 -23.20 39.43 -0.57
CA GLU A 443 -24.39 40.09 -1.13
C GLU A 443 -25.02 41.04 -0.13
N ALA A 444 -25.58 42.14 -0.63
CA ALA A 444 -26.15 43.20 0.23
C ALA A 444 -27.24 42.68 1.19
N TYR A 445 -28.05 41.73 0.71
CA TYR A 445 -29.15 41.13 1.50
C TYR A 445 -28.65 40.09 2.55
N MET A 446 -27.38 39.63 2.46
CA MET A 446 -26.78 38.71 3.42
C MET A 446 -25.87 39.40 4.45
N LYS A 447 -25.41 40.63 4.19
CA LYS A 447 -24.47 41.35 5.05
C LYS A 447 -25.02 41.63 6.46
N ASN A 448 -26.36 41.67 6.64
CA ASN A 448 -27.02 41.93 7.91
C ASN A 448 -27.27 40.66 8.73
N ILE A 449 -26.75 39.50 8.28
CA ILE A 449 -26.90 38.22 9.00
C ILE A 449 -25.63 37.98 9.86
N ASP A 450 -25.67 38.49 11.10
CA ASP A 450 -24.50 38.51 12.01
C ASP A 450 -23.89 37.13 12.32
N TRP A 451 -24.72 36.09 12.31
CA TRP A 451 -24.29 34.73 12.59
C TRP A 451 -23.68 34.04 11.36
N LEU A 452 -23.86 34.56 10.14
CA LEU A 452 -23.30 34.01 8.91
C LEU A 452 -21.93 34.66 8.61
N SER A 453 -20.86 33.89 8.68
CA SER A 453 -19.48 34.37 8.42
C SER A 453 -19.02 34.03 7.01
N GLN A 454 -19.51 32.96 6.45
CA GLN A 454 -19.15 32.48 5.12
C GLN A 454 -20.30 31.67 4.51
N LEU A 455 -20.60 31.93 3.26
CA LEU A 455 -21.48 31.10 2.44
C LEU A 455 -21.04 31.21 0.99
N LYS A 456 -20.34 30.20 0.52
CA LYS A 456 -19.75 30.20 -0.82
C LYS A 456 -20.16 28.94 -1.57
N VAL A 457 -20.81 29.15 -2.70
CA VAL A 457 -21.14 28.08 -3.66
C VAL A 457 -20.06 28.02 -4.72
N ARG A 458 -19.63 26.85 -5.11
CA ARG A 458 -18.62 26.62 -6.17
C ARG A 458 -19.03 25.48 -7.08
N VAL A 459 -18.73 25.64 -8.37
CA VAL A 459 -18.91 24.62 -9.39
C VAL A 459 -17.66 24.62 -10.26
N GLY A 460 -17.18 23.46 -10.60
CA GLY A 460 -15.99 23.27 -11.42
C GLY A 460 -16.14 22.13 -12.40
N TYR A 461 -15.46 22.31 -13.53
CA TYR A 461 -15.22 21.28 -14.53
C TYR A 461 -13.75 21.27 -14.87
N GLY A 462 -13.18 20.12 -15.12
CA GLY A 462 -11.83 20.02 -15.63
C GLY A 462 -11.51 18.65 -16.17
N GLU A 463 -10.57 18.64 -17.10
CA GLU A 463 -9.99 17.42 -17.62
C GLU A 463 -8.55 17.29 -17.15
N THR A 464 -8.17 16.04 -16.86
CA THR A 464 -6.79 15.64 -16.54
C THR A 464 -6.42 14.41 -17.35
N GLY A 465 -5.15 14.23 -17.65
CA GLY A 465 -4.66 13.05 -18.33
C GLY A 465 -3.78 12.19 -17.45
N ASN A 466 -3.68 10.92 -17.79
CA ASN A 466 -2.73 10.00 -17.19
C ASN A 466 -1.88 9.36 -18.29
N GLN A 467 -0.56 9.28 -18.04
CA GLN A 467 0.44 8.60 -18.87
C GLN A 467 1.03 7.38 -18.15
N GLY A 468 0.22 6.68 -17.36
CA GLY A 468 0.62 5.63 -16.41
C GLY A 468 1.15 4.35 -17.04
N ILE A 469 1.81 4.44 -18.20
CA ILE A 469 2.55 3.34 -18.83
C ILE A 469 4.05 3.48 -18.59
N ASP A 470 4.76 2.36 -18.64
CA ASP A 470 6.22 2.39 -18.69
C ASP A 470 6.71 3.06 -19.99
N PRO A 471 7.87 3.72 -19.98
CA PRO A 471 8.50 4.17 -21.22
C PRO A 471 8.68 3.04 -22.21
N TYR A 472 8.62 3.37 -23.49
CA TYR A 472 8.84 2.45 -24.62
C TYR A 472 7.73 1.44 -24.89
N GLN A 473 6.66 1.36 -24.11
CA GLN A 473 5.53 0.42 -24.36
C GLN A 473 4.76 0.69 -25.67
N SER A 474 4.92 1.85 -26.26
CA SER A 474 4.45 2.15 -27.60
C SER A 474 5.35 1.60 -28.72
N LEU A 475 6.47 0.96 -28.37
CA LEU A 475 7.48 0.41 -29.28
C LEU A 475 7.59 -1.11 -29.12
N SER A 476 8.21 -1.79 -30.09
CA SER A 476 8.63 -3.17 -29.91
C SER A 476 9.85 -3.24 -28.98
N ILE A 477 9.72 -3.96 -27.86
CA ILE A 477 10.81 -4.17 -26.92
C ILE A 477 11.38 -5.58 -27.18
N TYR A 478 12.72 -5.67 -27.23
CA TYR A 478 13.42 -6.93 -27.38
C TYR A 478 13.95 -7.41 -26.02
N GLU A 479 13.97 -8.71 -25.81
CA GLU A 479 14.61 -9.33 -24.64
C GLU A 479 15.45 -10.54 -25.04
N ASN A 480 16.49 -10.82 -24.24
CA ASN A 480 17.25 -12.07 -24.34
C ASN A 480 16.39 -13.19 -23.75
N LYS A 481 16.09 -14.26 -24.49
CA LYS A 481 15.17 -15.26 -23.97
C LYS A 481 15.72 -16.65 -23.81
N VAL A 482 16.36 -17.17 -24.81
CA VAL A 482 16.78 -18.58 -24.81
C VAL A 482 18.22 -18.66 -25.23
N ASP A 483 18.99 -19.37 -24.40
CA ASP A 483 20.31 -19.75 -24.78
C ASP A 483 20.24 -21.03 -25.65
N TYR A 484 20.93 -21.04 -26.75
CA TYR A 484 21.10 -22.24 -27.58
C TYR A 484 22.57 -22.48 -27.85
N ALA A 485 22.95 -23.71 -28.10
CA ALA A 485 24.31 -24.05 -28.48
C ALA A 485 24.45 -23.93 -30.00
N ASP A 486 25.55 -23.32 -30.48
CA ASP A 486 25.94 -23.43 -31.88
C ASP A 486 26.50 -24.83 -32.20
N GLY A 487 26.90 -25.06 -33.45
CA GLY A 487 27.45 -26.34 -33.88
C GLY A 487 28.76 -26.76 -33.18
N ASP A 488 29.41 -25.79 -32.53
CA ASP A 488 30.68 -25.97 -31.79
C ASP A 488 30.43 -26.06 -30.27
N GLY A 489 29.18 -26.03 -29.82
CA GLY A 489 28.78 -26.10 -28.42
C GLY A 489 28.89 -24.78 -27.65
N ASN A 490 29.15 -23.65 -28.31
CA ASN A 490 29.19 -22.35 -27.67
C ASN A 490 27.75 -21.88 -27.34
N LYS A 491 27.58 -21.27 -26.16
CA LYS A 491 26.33 -20.72 -25.74
C LYS A 491 26.03 -19.41 -26.50
N LEU A 492 24.96 -19.41 -27.27
CA LEU A 492 24.43 -18.23 -27.95
C LEU A 492 23.08 -17.86 -27.33
N THR A 493 22.82 -16.56 -27.20
CA THR A 493 21.58 -16.06 -26.64
C THR A 493 20.71 -15.48 -27.76
N SER A 494 19.48 -15.99 -27.91
CA SER A 494 18.52 -15.47 -28.86
C SER A 494 17.84 -14.21 -28.33
N MET A 495 17.57 -13.27 -29.24
CA MET A 495 16.70 -12.13 -28.97
C MET A 495 15.31 -12.38 -29.53
N GLN A 496 14.30 -12.10 -28.74
CA GLN A 496 12.92 -12.11 -29.22
C GLN A 496 12.20 -10.80 -28.87
N ILE A 497 11.14 -10.50 -29.59
CA ILE A 497 10.27 -9.38 -29.28
C ILE A 497 9.48 -9.76 -28.01
N LYS A 498 9.63 -8.95 -26.97
CA LYS A 498 8.97 -9.14 -25.66
C LYS A 498 7.51 -8.69 -25.67
N SER A 499 7.25 -7.54 -26.27
CA SER A 499 5.93 -6.91 -26.29
C SER A 499 5.51 -6.54 -27.69
N LEU A 500 4.24 -6.76 -27.98
CA LEU A 500 3.63 -6.29 -29.24
C LEU A 500 3.56 -4.77 -29.20
N GLN A 501 4.06 -4.14 -30.27
CA GLN A 501 3.97 -2.69 -30.47
C GLN A 501 2.51 -2.25 -30.58
N ASN A 502 2.17 -1.15 -29.90
CA ASN A 502 0.90 -0.45 -30.14
C ASN A 502 1.13 1.04 -30.40
N GLU A 503 1.13 1.41 -31.67
CA GLU A 503 1.30 2.78 -32.10
C GLU A 503 0.10 3.67 -31.77
N GLY A 504 -1.06 3.07 -31.52
CA GLY A 504 -2.31 3.74 -31.19
C GLY A 504 -2.41 4.21 -29.75
N LEU A 505 -1.44 3.85 -28.89
CA LEU A 505 -1.45 4.27 -27.49
C LEU A 505 -1.52 5.79 -27.35
N LYS A 506 -2.46 6.23 -26.54
CA LYS A 506 -2.75 7.63 -26.24
C LYS A 506 -2.99 7.84 -24.75
N TRP A 507 -3.17 9.08 -24.37
CA TRP A 507 -3.49 9.49 -23.02
C TRP A 507 -4.83 8.92 -22.53
N GLU A 508 -4.83 8.38 -21.32
CA GLU A 508 -6.04 8.17 -20.54
C GLU A 508 -6.57 9.52 -20.09
N ARG A 509 -7.89 9.74 -20.15
CA ARG A 509 -8.55 11.00 -19.83
C ARG A 509 -9.57 10.87 -18.73
N THR A 510 -9.50 11.75 -17.74
CA THR A 510 -10.50 11.89 -16.68
C THR A 510 -11.17 13.25 -16.80
N SER A 511 -12.47 13.25 -17.05
CA SER A 511 -13.33 14.43 -16.93
C SER A 511 -13.99 14.46 -15.57
N SER A 512 -13.93 15.59 -14.88
CA SER A 512 -14.46 15.75 -13.53
C SER A 512 -15.36 16.95 -13.42
N TRP A 513 -16.56 16.75 -12.87
CA TRP A 513 -17.45 17.79 -12.37
C TRP A 513 -17.43 17.78 -10.86
N ASN A 514 -17.40 18.95 -10.25
CA ASN A 514 -17.60 19.08 -8.82
C ASN A 514 -18.48 20.28 -8.50
N ALA A 515 -19.28 20.15 -7.44
CA ALA A 515 -20.10 21.21 -6.86
C ALA A 515 -19.87 21.22 -5.35
N GLY A 516 -19.63 22.39 -4.78
CA GLY A 516 -19.32 22.52 -3.37
C GLY A 516 -20.01 23.71 -2.72
N LEU A 517 -20.24 23.58 -1.42
CA LEU A 517 -20.75 24.60 -0.55
C LEU A 517 -19.78 24.75 0.65
N ASP A 518 -19.16 25.91 0.78
CA ASP A 518 -18.38 26.25 1.96
C ASP A 518 -19.24 27.15 2.87
N PHE A 519 -19.35 26.83 4.14
CA PHE A 519 -20.13 27.61 5.10
C PHE A 519 -19.34 27.88 6.38
N GLY A 520 -19.65 28.99 6.99
CA GLY A 520 -19.10 29.40 8.26
C GLY A 520 -20.12 30.21 9.08
N PHE A 521 -20.22 29.88 10.35
CA PHE A 521 -21.19 30.51 11.26
C PHE A 521 -20.51 31.03 12.54
N PHE A 522 -21.15 32.00 13.20
CA PHE A 522 -20.74 32.51 14.51
C PHE A 522 -19.29 33.03 14.52
N ASN A 523 -18.94 33.90 13.57
CA ASN A 523 -17.60 34.47 13.40
C ASN A 523 -16.52 33.38 13.21
N GLY A 524 -16.83 32.35 12.41
CA GLY A 524 -15.93 31.25 12.11
C GLY A 524 -15.75 30.23 13.22
N ARG A 525 -16.62 30.23 14.25
CA ARG A 525 -16.62 29.18 15.28
C ARG A 525 -17.08 27.82 14.75
N LEU A 526 -17.95 27.82 13.76
CA LEU A 526 -18.42 26.64 13.07
C LEU A 526 -18.15 26.82 11.58
N ASN A 527 -17.29 25.98 11.02
CA ASN A 527 -16.93 26.00 9.60
C ASN A 527 -17.10 24.60 9.01
N GLY A 528 -17.51 24.51 7.77
CA GLY A 528 -17.63 23.24 7.10
C GLY A 528 -17.67 23.38 5.59
N ALA A 529 -17.57 22.25 4.93
CA ALA A 529 -17.72 22.14 3.48
C ALA A 529 -18.54 20.89 3.15
N PHE A 530 -19.35 21.00 2.13
CA PHE A 530 -20.02 19.89 1.48
C PHE A 530 -19.63 19.88 0.01
N ASP A 531 -19.19 18.74 -0.49
CA ASP A 531 -18.75 18.53 -1.86
C ASP A 531 -19.46 17.34 -2.49
N TYR A 532 -19.88 17.52 -3.74
CA TYR A 532 -20.29 16.46 -4.64
C TYR A 532 -19.36 16.43 -5.82
N TYR A 533 -18.91 15.24 -6.22
CA TYR A 533 -18.09 15.06 -7.41
C TYR A 533 -18.57 13.89 -8.28
N ARG A 534 -18.30 14.02 -9.57
CA ARG A 534 -18.47 12.97 -10.58
C ARG A 534 -17.28 13.00 -11.52
N LYS A 535 -16.51 11.90 -11.54
CA LYS A 535 -15.33 11.72 -12.39
C LYS A 535 -15.58 10.57 -13.36
N ASN A 536 -15.35 10.80 -14.63
CA ASN A 536 -15.43 9.78 -15.67
C ASN A 536 -14.07 9.64 -16.31
N THR A 537 -13.45 8.47 -16.17
CA THR A 537 -12.16 8.11 -16.76
C THR A 537 -12.39 7.23 -17.95
N LYS A 538 -11.86 7.61 -19.11
CA LYS A 538 -11.97 6.91 -20.39
C LYS A 538 -10.60 6.58 -20.95
N ASP A 539 -10.59 5.67 -21.94
CA ASP A 539 -9.36 5.25 -22.60
C ASP A 539 -8.33 4.72 -21.57
N LEU A 540 -8.79 3.90 -20.60
CA LEU A 540 -7.93 3.32 -19.58
C LEU A 540 -6.72 2.62 -20.23
N LEU A 541 -5.55 2.83 -19.66
CA LEU A 541 -4.31 2.16 -20.07
C LEU A 541 -4.26 0.80 -19.40
N VAL A 542 -4.62 -0.25 -20.14
CA VAL A 542 -4.73 -1.62 -19.63
C VAL A 542 -3.87 -2.59 -20.42
N GLU A 543 -3.35 -3.60 -19.75
CA GLU A 543 -2.60 -4.69 -20.34
C GLU A 543 -3.58 -5.82 -20.68
N ARG A 544 -3.86 -6.02 -21.96
CA ARG A 544 -4.76 -7.05 -22.44
C ARG A 544 -4.01 -8.33 -22.74
N ALA A 545 -4.48 -9.46 -22.20
CA ALA A 545 -3.98 -10.78 -22.53
C ALA A 545 -4.26 -11.12 -24.01
N LEU A 546 -3.31 -11.74 -24.65
CA LEU A 546 -3.42 -12.19 -26.04
C LEU A 546 -3.43 -13.72 -26.11
N PRO A 547 -4.09 -14.31 -27.12
CA PRO A 547 -3.98 -15.74 -27.38
C PRO A 547 -2.51 -16.15 -27.62
N TYR A 548 -2.09 -17.29 -27.10
CA TYR A 548 -0.72 -17.80 -27.28
C TYR A 548 -0.31 -17.91 -28.75
N SER A 549 -1.28 -18.10 -29.68
CA SER A 549 -1.05 -18.13 -31.13
C SER A 549 -0.49 -16.83 -31.70
N SER A 550 -0.65 -15.70 -30.96
CA SER A 550 -0.06 -14.42 -31.37
C SER A 550 1.46 -14.35 -31.16
N GLY A 551 2.03 -15.27 -30.37
CA GLY A 551 3.42 -15.23 -29.94
C GLY A 551 3.71 -14.24 -28.83
N PHE A 552 2.70 -13.52 -28.32
CA PHE A 552 2.82 -12.55 -27.24
C PHE A 552 1.85 -12.88 -26.11
N ALA A 553 2.26 -12.61 -24.87
CA ALA A 553 1.40 -12.81 -23.71
C ALA A 553 0.37 -11.68 -23.56
N THR A 554 0.81 -10.43 -23.79
CA THR A 554 -0.01 -9.24 -23.53
C THR A 554 0.31 -8.12 -24.54
N VAL A 555 -0.63 -7.16 -24.63
CA VAL A 555 -0.44 -5.89 -25.34
C VAL A 555 -1.03 -4.76 -24.49
N MET A 556 -0.35 -3.63 -24.43
CA MET A 556 -0.88 -2.41 -23.80
C MET A 556 -1.85 -1.71 -24.76
N ILE A 557 -3.06 -1.40 -24.31
CA ILE A 557 -4.11 -0.74 -25.10
C ILE A 557 -4.83 0.34 -24.28
N ASN A 558 -5.55 1.21 -24.98
CA ASN A 558 -6.51 2.13 -24.39
C ASN A 558 -7.91 1.53 -24.50
N GLU A 559 -8.42 0.98 -23.41
CA GLU A 559 -9.75 0.34 -23.43
C GLU A 559 -10.42 0.47 -22.06
N GLY A 560 -11.73 0.64 -22.08
CA GLY A 560 -12.52 0.70 -20.86
C GLY A 560 -12.77 2.10 -20.33
N SER A 561 -13.72 2.17 -19.39
CA SER A 561 -14.08 3.40 -18.69
C SER A 561 -14.57 3.13 -17.27
N LEU A 562 -14.29 4.07 -16.36
CA LEU A 562 -14.69 4.04 -14.97
C LEU A 562 -15.45 5.32 -14.62
N LEU A 563 -16.56 5.17 -13.90
CA LEU A 563 -17.29 6.27 -13.27
C LEU A 563 -17.04 6.24 -11.75
N ASN A 564 -16.58 7.37 -11.23
CA ASN A 564 -16.41 7.58 -9.80
C ASN A 564 -17.26 8.78 -9.37
N LYS A 565 -18.14 8.61 -8.38
CA LYS A 565 -19.00 9.67 -7.84
C LYS A 565 -19.12 9.57 -6.33
N GLY A 566 -19.25 10.71 -5.67
CA GLY A 566 -19.34 10.70 -4.23
C GLY A 566 -19.69 12.05 -3.61
N PHE A 567 -19.86 11.99 -2.29
CA PHE A 567 -20.08 13.15 -1.43
C PHE A 567 -18.99 13.20 -0.38
N GLU A 568 -18.53 14.40 -0.05
CA GLU A 568 -17.64 14.65 1.07
C GLU A 568 -18.25 15.73 1.95
N PHE A 569 -18.22 15.51 3.25
CA PHE A 569 -18.64 16.48 4.25
C PHE A 569 -17.54 16.68 5.27
N SER A 570 -17.22 17.92 5.59
CA SER A 570 -16.29 18.27 6.65
C SER A 570 -16.86 19.33 7.55
N LEU A 571 -16.58 19.23 8.84
CA LEU A 571 -17.01 20.16 9.86
C LEU A 571 -15.89 20.41 10.86
N ASN A 572 -15.70 21.67 11.24
CA ASN A 572 -14.82 22.07 12.32
C ASN A 572 -15.52 23.08 13.23
N ALA A 573 -15.49 22.86 14.54
CA ALA A 573 -16.21 23.66 15.51
C ALA A 573 -15.32 24.01 16.72
N ASP A 574 -15.26 25.29 17.07
CA ASP A 574 -14.78 25.78 18.37
C ASP A 574 -15.92 25.76 19.39
N ILE A 575 -16.06 24.65 20.11
CA ILE A 575 -17.16 24.44 21.08
C ILE A 575 -17.00 25.41 22.26
N ILE A 576 -15.80 25.50 22.81
CA ILE A 576 -15.47 26.42 23.91
C ILE A 576 -14.34 27.32 23.47
N ARG A 577 -14.51 28.63 23.72
CA ARG A 577 -13.51 29.67 23.48
C ARG A 577 -13.61 30.77 24.53
N SER A 578 -13.37 30.41 25.80
CA SER A 578 -13.62 31.30 26.94
C SER A 578 -12.78 30.90 28.17
N ASN A 579 -12.36 31.88 28.97
CA ASN A 579 -11.74 31.71 30.28
C ASN A 579 -10.48 30.83 30.29
N GLY A 580 -9.66 30.89 29.22
CA GLY A 580 -8.47 30.09 29.10
C GLY A 580 -8.69 28.64 28.64
N TRP A 581 -9.96 28.28 28.43
CA TRP A 581 -10.34 27.02 27.79
C TRP A 581 -10.59 27.22 26.30
N LYS A 582 -10.07 26.30 25.51
CA LYS A 582 -10.42 26.16 24.09
C LYS A 582 -10.71 24.69 23.82
N TRP A 583 -11.85 24.43 23.23
CA TRP A 583 -12.23 23.09 22.79
C TRP A 583 -12.62 23.13 21.33
N ASN A 584 -11.77 22.53 20.50
CA ASN A 584 -11.99 22.36 19.07
C ASN A 584 -12.33 20.90 18.76
N VAL A 585 -13.31 20.71 17.89
CA VAL A 585 -13.75 19.42 17.38
C VAL A 585 -13.83 19.50 15.86
N GLY A 586 -13.23 18.53 15.17
CA GLY A 586 -13.29 18.44 13.72
C GLY A 586 -13.65 17.03 13.28
N GLY A 587 -14.33 16.93 12.13
CA GLY A 587 -14.65 15.64 11.55
C GLY A 587 -14.89 15.74 10.06
N ASN A 588 -14.73 14.62 9.38
CA ASN A 588 -15.06 14.46 7.98
C ASN A 588 -15.67 13.08 7.73
N ILE A 589 -16.48 12.99 6.68
CA ILE A 589 -17.03 11.75 6.16
C ILE A 589 -17.07 11.84 4.64
N GLY A 590 -16.68 10.75 3.97
CA GLY A 590 -16.70 10.65 2.52
C GLY A 590 -17.35 9.37 2.04
N PHE A 591 -18.29 9.50 1.13
CA PHE A 591 -18.96 8.41 0.42
C PHE A 591 -18.45 8.40 -1.00
N ASN A 592 -18.00 7.24 -1.46
CA ASN A 592 -17.48 7.08 -2.81
C ASN A 592 -18.03 5.82 -3.45
N LYS A 593 -18.53 5.94 -4.68
CA LYS A 593 -18.93 4.78 -5.49
C LYS A 593 -18.20 4.81 -6.83
N THR A 594 -17.41 3.78 -7.07
CA THR A 594 -16.75 3.53 -8.36
C THR A 594 -17.51 2.45 -9.10
N THR A 595 -17.77 2.66 -10.38
CA THR A 595 -18.47 1.71 -11.25
C THR A 595 -17.67 1.54 -12.55
N ILE A 596 -17.51 0.30 -12.99
CA ILE A 596 -16.95 -0.03 -14.30
C ILE A 596 -18.02 0.25 -15.34
N GLU A 597 -17.86 1.26 -16.20
CA GLU A 597 -18.86 1.58 -17.22
C GLU A 597 -18.68 0.75 -18.49
N ASN A 598 -17.43 0.43 -18.83
CA ASN A 598 -17.13 -0.36 -20.03
C ASN A 598 -15.78 -1.06 -19.85
N LEU A 599 -15.66 -2.31 -20.30
CA LEU A 599 -14.44 -3.11 -20.33
C LEU A 599 -13.96 -3.42 -21.74
N GLY A 600 -14.75 -3.11 -22.77
CA GLY A 600 -14.43 -3.46 -24.16
C GLY A 600 -14.49 -4.97 -24.46
N LEU A 601 -15.17 -5.74 -23.60
CA LEU A 601 -15.26 -7.19 -23.70
C LEU A 601 -16.57 -7.64 -24.33
N GLU A 602 -16.55 -8.86 -24.91
CA GLU A 602 -17.76 -9.53 -25.34
C GLU A 602 -18.52 -10.13 -24.16
N VAL A 603 -19.80 -10.40 -24.37
CA VAL A 603 -20.65 -11.05 -23.39
C VAL A 603 -20.23 -12.51 -23.22
N SER A 604 -20.09 -12.96 -21.99
CA SER A 604 -19.76 -14.34 -21.63
C SER A 604 -20.41 -14.75 -20.32
N ASP A 605 -20.39 -16.04 -20.04
CA ASP A 605 -20.79 -16.58 -18.74
C ASP A 605 -19.51 -16.73 -17.89
N ILE A 606 -19.57 -16.31 -16.61
CA ILE A 606 -18.47 -16.41 -15.68
C ILE A 606 -19.00 -16.92 -14.34
N GLY A 607 -18.71 -18.17 -14.02
CA GLY A 607 -19.31 -18.82 -12.85
C GLY A 607 -20.83 -18.86 -12.98
N SER A 608 -21.53 -18.50 -11.90
CA SER A 608 -22.99 -18.40 -11.88
C SER A 608 -23.55 -17.18 -12.62
N LEU A 609 -22.71 -16.23 -12.99
CA LEU A 609 -23.12 -15.02 -13.67
C LEU A 609 -23.28 -15.26 -15.17
N LYS A 610 -24.49 -15.06 -15.68
CA LYS A 610 -24.84 -15.32 -17.10
C LYS A 610 -24.87 -14.00 -17.88
N GLY A 611 -24.33 -14.07 -19.10
CA GLY A 611 -24.44 -12.96 -20.04
C GLY A 611 -23.77 -11.67 -19.60
N VAL A 612 -22.68 -11.74 -18.85
CA VAL A 612 -21.95 -10.57 -18.33
C VAL A 612 -20.76 -10.18 -19.22
N ARG A 613 -20.37 -8.90 -19.19
CA ARG A 613 -19.09 -8.45 -19.71
C ARG A 613 -18.14 -8.29 -18.56
N GLY A 614 -17.17 -9.20 -18.47
CA GLY A 614 -16.26 -9.20 -17.34
C GLY A 614 -15.08 -10.14 -17.55
N TYR A 615 -14.19 -10.17 -16.56
CA TYR A 615 -13.06 -11.09 -16.49
C TYR A 615 -12.68 -11.38 -15.05
N LEU A 616 -12.07 -12.55 -14.84
CA LEU A 616 -11.50 -12.93 -13.56
C LEU A 616 -10.14 -12.24 -13.35
N GLY A 617 -9.88 -11.82 -12.14
CA GLY A 617 -8.58 -11.30 -11.71
C GLY A 617 -7.49 -12.36 -11.77
N LYS A 618 -6.28 -11.98 -11.36
CA LYS A 618 -5.15 -12.91 -11.28
C LYS A 618 -5.35 -13.93 -10.16
N THR A 619 -4.81 -15.13 -10.36
CA THR A 619 -4.73 -16.16 -9.33
C THR A 619 -3.95 -15.65 -8.11
N ILE A 620 -4.46 -15.92 -6.92
CA ILE A 620 -3.81 -15.57 -5.65
C ILE A 620 -2.95 -16.75 -5.20
N GLY A 621 -1.62 -16.58 -5.22
CA GLY A 621 -0.67 -17.62 -4.84
C GLY A 621 -0.80 -18.90 -5.67
N ASP A 622 -0.13 -19.97 -5.25
CA ASP A 622 -0.10 -21.24 -5.98
C ASP A 622 -1.28 -22.16 -5.65
N HIS A 623 -2.08 -21.81 -4.65
CA HIS A 623 -3.09 -22.69 -4.06
C HIS A 623 -4.52 -22.20 -4.18
N PHE A 624 -4.71 -20.95 -4.63
CA PHE A 624 -6.03 -20.35 -4.81
C PHE A 624 -6.21 -19.97 -6.28
N GLY A 625 -7.40 -20.17 -6.81
CA GLY A 625 -7.80 -19.62 -8.10
C GLY A 625 -7.90 -18.08 -8.06
N PRO A 626 -8.43 -17.47 -9.11
CA PRO A 626 -8.79 -16.06 -9.12
C PRO A 626 -9.80 -15.77 -7.98
N ALA A 627 -9.53 -14.73 -7.20
CA ALA A 627 -10.39 -14.34 -6.07
C ALA A 627 -11.15 -13.03 -6.31
N ASN A 628 -10.92 -12.38 -7.44
CA ASN A 628 -11.57 -11.14 -7.81
C ASN A 628 -12.22 -11.26 -9.18
N ILE A 629 -13.30 -10.53 -9.38
CA ILE A 629 -13.99 -10.38 -10.66
C ILE A 629 -14.20 -8.90 -10.99
N PHE A 630 -14.11 -8.57 -12.27
CA PHE A 630 -14.37 -7.24 -12.81
C PHE A 630 -15.50 -7.36 -13.82
N ILE A 631 -16.62 -6.64 -13.60
CA ILE A 631 -17.86 -6.76 -14.39
C ILE A 631 -18.35 -5.36 -14.74
N GLU A 632 -18.83 -5.16 -15.97
CA GLU A 632 -19.49 -3.91 -16.36
C GLU A 632 -20.75 -3.67 -15.52
N GLY A 633 -20.93 -2.45 -15.05
CA GLY A 633 -22.03 -2.02 -14.19
C GLY A 633 -21.76 -2.16 -12.70
N GLU A 634 -20.72 -2.90 -12.28
CA GLU A 634 -20.40 -3.19 -10.90
C GLU A 634 -19.16 -2.43 -10.39
N ALA A 635 -18.91 -2.53 -9.08
CA ALA A 635 -17.71 -2.00 -8.44
C ALA A 635 -16.47 -2.81 -8.86
N PRO A 636 -15.29 -2.18 -8.95
CA PRO A 636 -14.07 -2.90 -9.31
C PRO A 636 -13.59 -3.81 -8.18
N GLY A 637 -13.12 -5.00 -8.55
CA GLY A 637 -12.38 -5.90 -7.67
C GLY A 637 -13.25 -6.68 -6.70
N LEU A 638 -14.53 -6.88 -6.99
CA LEU A 638 -15.43 -7.71 -6.17
C LEU A 638 -14.81 -9.08 -5.91
N PHE A 639 -14.96 -9.58 -4.69
CA PHE A 639 -14.50 -10.92 -4.36
C PHE A 639 -15.38 -11.98 -5.01
N PHE A 640 -14.72 -13.02 -5.54
CA PHE A 640 -15.37 -14.04 -6.33
C PHE A 640 -14.92 -15.44 -5.87
N GLY A 641 -15.89 -16.32 -5.57
CA GLY A 641 -15.62 -17.62 -5.02
C GLY A 641 -16.89 -18.43 -4.77
N TYR A 642 -16.76 -19.48 -3.97
CA TYR A 642 -17.86 -20.36 -3.61
C TYR A 642 -18.61 -19.88 -2.39
N LYS A 643 -19.94 -19.92 -2.44
CA LYS A 643 -20.79 -19.70 -1.28
C LYS A 643 -20.87 -20.97 -0.43
N THR A 644 -20.94 -20.80 0.89
CA THR A 644 -20.98 -21.90 1.85
C THR A 644 -22.17 -21.77 2.81
N GLN A 645 -22.66 -22.91 3.33
CA GLN A 645 -23.67 -22.98 4.38
C GLN A 645 -23.15 -23.73 5.62
N GLY A 646 -21.89 -23.47 5.99
CA GLY A 646 -21.26 -24.05 7.15
C GLY A 646 -20.56 -25.37 6.86
N ILE A 647 -20.75 -26.35 7.73
CA ILE A 647 -20.10 -27.67 7.68
C ILE A 647 -21.15 -28.73 7.43
N ILE A 648 -20.84 -29.71 6.59
CA ILE A 648 -21.71 -30.85 6.29
C ILE A 648 -21.94 -31.64 7.57
N GLN A 649 -23.20 -31.84 7.95
CA GLN A 649 -23.60 -32.67 9.06
C GLN A 649 -23.94 -34.09 8.55
N GLU A 650 -24.03 -35.07 9.44
CA GLU A 650 -24.33 -36.45 9.06
C GLU A 650 -25.67 -36.58 8.30
N GLU A 651 -26.71 -35.87 8.78
CA GLU A 651 -28.02 -35.82 8.17
C GLU A 651 -28.09 -35.11 6.82
N ASP A 652 -27.09 -34.27 6.51
CA ASP A 652 -27.01 -33.62 5.19
C ASP A 652 -26.65 -34.60 4.07
N VAL A 653 -26.05 -35.75 4.42
CA VAL A 653 -25.58 -36.72 3.42
C VAL A 653 -26.65 -37.77 3.14
N VAL A 654 -27.22 -37.71 1.95
CA VAL A 654 -28.25 -38.66 1.48
C VAL A 654 -27.80 -39.23 0.14
N ASP A 655 -27.70 -40.58 0.05
CA ASP A 655 -27.31 -41.29 -1.18
C ASP A 655 -26.00 -40.75 -1.82
N GLY A 656 -25.04 -40.38 -1.02
CA GLY A 656 -23.74 -39.83 -1.48
C GLY A 656 -23.81 -38.40 -2.04
N LYS A 657 -24.93 -37.72 -1.83
CA LYS A 657 -25.11 -36.29 -2.15
C LYS A 657 -25.25 -35.46 -0.87
N VAL A 658 -24.90 -34.19 -0.95
CA VAL A 658 -25.04 -33.26 0.17
C VAL A 658 -26.25 -32.37 -0.01
N GLY A 659 -27.11 -32.34 1.03
CA GLY A 659 -28.25 -31.43 1.11
C GLY A 659 -27.85 -30.03 1.50
N TYR A 660 -28.40 -29.03 0.85
CA TYR A 660 -28.26 -27.61 1.17
C TYR A 660 -29.62 -26.89 1.02
N ILE A 661 -29.72 -25.72 1.63
CA ILE A 661 -30.91 -24.89 1.49
C ILE A 661 -30.72 -23.98 0.28
N SER A 662 -31.56 -24.13 -0.73
CA SER A 662 -31.50 -23.31 -1.92
C SER A 662 -32.15 -21.92 -1.72
N SER A 663 -32.08 -21.07 -2.73
CA SER A 663 -32.58 -19.70 -2.67
C SER A 663 -34.09 -19.59 -2.44
N ASP A 664 -34.87 -20.63 -2.78
CA ASP A 664 -36.30 -20.72 -2.55
C ASP A 664 -36.67 -21.30 -1.18
N GLY A 665 -35.67 -21.63 -0.35
CA GLY A 665 -35.87 -22.23 0.96
C GLY A 665 -36.09 -23.73 0.96
N SER A 666 -36.07 -24.40 -0.18
CA SER A 666 -36.18 -25.86 -0.28
C SER A 666 -34.83 -26.55 -0.08
N THR A 667 -34.86 -27.78 0.40
CA THR A 667 -33.63 -28.61 0.46
C THR A 667 -33.40 -29.23 -0.93
N LYS A 668 -32.21 -28.91 -1.51
CA LYS A 668 -31.70 -29.53 -2.74
C LYS A 668 -30.45 -30.31 -2.43
N TYR A 669 -30.01 -31.13 -3.39
CA TYR A 669 -28.87 -32.02 -3.20
C TYR A 669 -27.88 -31.86 -4.35
N TYR A 670 -26.59 -31.79 -4.02
CA TYR A 670 -25.52 -31.68 -4.99
C TYR A 670 -24.44 -32.75 -4.83
N THR A 671 -23.73 -33.03 -5.91
CA THR A 671 -22.41 -33.67 -5.94
C THR A 671 -21.33 -32.58 -6.18
N SER A 672 -20.06 -32.84 -5.92
CA SER A 672 -19.02 -31.86 -6.12
C SER A 672 -17.91 -32.36 -7.03
N SER A 673 -17.53 -31.54 -8.02
CA SER A 673 -16.33 -31.71 -8.84
C SER A 673 -15.15 -30.85 -8.34
N VAL A 674 -15.38 -29.96 -7.40
CA VAL A 674 -14.37 -29.06 -6.82
C VAL A 674 -13.43 -29.82 -5.87
N GLY A 675 -13.70 -31.12 -5.67
CA GLY A 675 -12.87 -32.04 -4.91
C GLY A 675 -13.02 -31.90 -3.39
N ASN A 676 -14.13 -31.38 -2.92
CA ASN A 676 -14.56 -31.57 -1.55
C ASN A 676 -15.11 -32.99 -1.40
N ASP A 677 -14.69 -33.70 -0.34
CA ASP A 677 -15.33 -34.94 0.04
C ASP A 677 -16.77 -34.64 0.45
N MET A 678 -17.70 -35.46 0.00
CA MET A 678 -19.13 -35.32 0.26
C MET A 678 -19.50 -35.94 1.60
N ALA A 679 -18.58 -35.89 2.57
CA ALA A 679 -18.71 -36.49 3.89
C ALA A 679 -18.97 -35.43 4.98
N ALA A 680 -19.62 -35.82 6.04
CA ALA A 680 -19.79 -34.99 7.21
C ALA A 680 -18.43 -34.48 7.74
N GLY A 681 -18.43 -33.25 8.23
CA GLY A 681 -17.21 -32.57 8.68
C GLY A 681 -16.49 -31.75 7.62
N ASN A 682 -16.86 -31.84 6.34
CA ASN A 682 -16.33 -31.01 5.26
C ASN A 682 -17.11 -29.71 5.08
N ILE A 683 -16.58 -28.74 4.32
CA ILE A 683 -17.27 -27.48 4.03
C ILE A 683 -18.50 -27.74 3.16
N LYS A 684 -19.67 -27.28 3.59
CA LYS A 684 -20.91 -27.38 2.85
C LYS A 684 -21.02 -26.21 1.87
N CYS A 685 -20.91 -26.49 0.59
CA CYS A 685 -21.07 -25.50 -0.48
C CYS A 685 -22.57 -25.32 -0.86
N VAL A 686 -22.82 -24.26 -1.60
CA VAL A 686 -24.11 -23.97 -2.24
C VAL A 686 -23.97 -24.20 -3.73
N ASP A 687 -24.85 -25.00 -4.31
CA ASP A 687 -25.06 -25.12 -5.74
C ASP A 687 -25.89 -23.91 -6.21
N VAL A 688 -25.18 -22.90 -6.74
CA VAL A 688 -25.76 -21.58 -7.01
C VAL A 688 -26.61 -21.60 -8.29
N ASN A 689 -26.22 -22.41 -9.26
CA ASN A 689 -26.96 -22.56 -10.55
C ASN A 689 -28.03 -23.64 -10.49
N GLU A 690 -28.09 -24.42 -9.38
CA GLU A 690 -29.08 -25.46 -9.08
C GLU A 690 -29.12 -26.63 -10.09
N ASP A 691 -27.97 -26.97 -10.69
CA ASP A 691 -27.86 -28.08 -11.66
C ASP A 691 -27.53 -29.44 -11.00
N GLY A 692 -27.34 -29.48 -9.68
CA GLY A 692 -27.02 -30.66 -8.90
C GLY A 692 -25.53 -31.00 -8.82
N VAL A 693 -24.66 -30.13 -9.28
CA VAL A 693 -23.18 -30.30 -9.22
C VAL A 693 -22.55 -29.01 -8.81
N VAL A 694 -21.80 -28.98 -7.70
CA VAL A 694 -20.97 -27.82 -7.36
C VAL A 694 -19.67 -27.88 -8.15
N ASP A 695 -19.50 -26.93 -9.07
CA ASP A 695 -18.32 -26.80 -9.93
C ASP A 695 -17.95 -25.32 -10.17
N ALA A 696 -17.11 -25.04 -11.16
CA ALA A 696 -16.70 -23.66 -11.47
C ALA A 696 -17.88 -22.74 -11.86
N ASN A 697 -19.02 -23.30 -12.28
CA ASN A 697 -20.21 -22.54 -12.65
C ASN A 697 -21.00 -22.04 -11.42
N ASP A 698 -20.64 -22.48 -10.20
CA ASP A 698 -21.24 -22.02 -8.95
C ASP A 698 -20.50 -20.87 -8.28
N MET A 699 -19.34 -20.50 -8.82
CA MET A 699 -18.64 -19.34 -8.31
C MET A 699 -19.50 -18.08 -8.49
N ALA A 700 -19.58 -17.29 -7.44
CA ALA A 700 -20.41 -16.08 -7.37
C ALA A 700 -19.66 -14.93 -6.71
N VAL A 701 -20.22 -13.73 -6.75
CA VAL A 701 -19.73 -12.61 -5.93
C VAL A 701 -20.00 -12.94 -4.46
N ILE A 702 -18.95 -12.89 -3.67
CA ILE A 702 -18.95 -13.25 -2.24
C ILE A 702 -18.60 -12.09 -1.30
N GLY A 703 -18.17 -10.94 -1.82
CA GLY A 703 -17.87 -9.74 -1.03
C GLY A 703 -17.46 -8.55 -1.88
N ASP A 704 -17.48 -7.38 -1.25
CA ASP A 704 -17.09 -6.10 -1.86
C ASP A 704 -15.95 -5.44 -1.05
N PRO A 705 -14.74 -5.27 -1.63
CA PRO A 705 -13.63 -4.59 -0.95
C PRO A 705 -13.81 -3.06 -0.86
N ASN A 706 -14.81 -2.49 -1.54
CA ASN A 706 -15.01 -1.06 -1.59
C ASN A 706 -15.84 -0.59 -0.40
N PRO A 707 -15.38 0.39 0.41
CA PRO A 707 -16.12 0.86 1.55
C PRO A 707 -17.36 1.68 1.15
N ASP A 708 -18.42 1.58 1.95
CA ASP A 708 -19.59 2.46 1.87
C ASP A 708 -19.19 3.90 2.18
N PHE A 709 -18.39 4.09 3.23
CA PHE A 709 -17.84 5.41 3.60
C PHE A 709 -16.56 5.30 4.42
N THR A 710 -15.78 6.39 4.35
CA THR A 710 -14.64 6.63 5.22
C THR A 710 -14.89 7.83 6.09
N TYR A 711 -14.38 7.85 7.33
CA TYR A 711 -14.61 8.93 8.26
C TYR A 711 -13.40 9.21 9.16
N GLY A 712 -13.32 10.44 9.60
CA GLY A 712 -12.33 10.89 10.55
C GLY A 712 -12.92 11.85 11.56
N PHE A 713 -12.41 11.78 12.77
CA PHE A 713 -12.81 12.67 13.87
C PHE A 713 -11.58 13.08 14.67
N GLN A 714 -11.49 14.34 15.03
CA GLN A 714 -10.44 14.86 15.90
C GLN A 714 -11.00 15.80 16.94
N THR A 715 -10.39 15.81 18.12
CA THR A 715 -10.73 16.73 19.20
C THR A 715 -9.47 17.27 19.85
N ARG A 716 -9.50 18.54 20.25
CA ARG A 716 -8.43 19.21 20.98
C ARG A 716 -8.98 20.12 22.07
N LEU A 717 -8.65 19.79 23.31
CA LEU A 717 -9.01 20.56 24.49
C LEU A 717 -7.75 21.24 25.03
N GLU A 718 -7.76 22.56 25.14
CA GLU A 718 -6.67 23.34 25.69
C GLU A 718 -7.15 24.07 26.95
N TRP A 719 -6.30 24.05 27.98
CA TRP A 719 -6.48 24.83 29.18
C TRP A 719 -5.15 25.38 29.65
N LYS A 720 -4.98 26.71 29.57
CA LYS A 720 -3.74 27.39 29.90
C LYS A 720 -2.55 26.76 29.14
N ASN A 721 -1.65 26.06 29.84
CA ASN A 721 -0.43 25.45 29.32
C ASN A 721 -0.59 23.97 28.99
N ILE A 722 -1.77 23.39 29.18
CA ILE A 722 -2.04 21.96 28.90
C ILE A 722 -2.93 21.86 27.69
N SER A 723 -2.65 20.91 26.79
CA SER A 723 -3.57 20.52 25.73
C SER A 723 -3.62 19.02 25.58
N LEU A 724 -4.85 18.49 25.46
CA LEU A 724 -5.15 17.10 25.13
C LEU A 724 -5.75 17.07 23.75
N SER A 725 -5.21 16.25 22.86
CA SER A 725 -5.78 15.99 21.54
C SER A 725 -5.93 14.49 21.32
N ALA A 726 -6.96 14.12 20.56
CA ALA A 726 -7.16 12.75 20.09
C ALA A 726 -7.67 12.77 18.65
N SER A 727 -7.20 11.80 17.85
CA SER A 727 -7.57 11.61 16.45
C SER A 727 -8.03 10.19 16.21
N PHE A 728 -9.13 10.07 15.47
CA PHE A 728 -9.76 8.81 15.12
C PHE A 728 -9.96 8.75 13.62
N THR A 729 -9.75 7.56 13.04
CA THR A 729 -10.01 7.26 11.64
C THR A 729 -10.76 5.96 11.52
N GLY A 730 -11.64 5.85 10.55
CA GLY A 730 -12.41 4.65 10.34
C GLY A 730 -12.83 4.46 8.89
N VAL A 731 -13.16 3.23 8.60
CA VAL A 731 -13.74 2.77 7.34
C VAL A 731 -14.93 1.89 7.69
N TYR A 732 -15.97 1.92 6.89
CA TYR A 732 -17.17 1.11 7.11
C TYR A 732 -17.65 0.49 5.81
N GLY A 733 -18.10 -0.77 5.89
CA GLY A 733 -18.82 -1.48 4.83
C GLY A 733 -17.92 -2.12 3.76
N ASN A 734 -16.61 -2.23 4.00
CA ASN A 734 -15.73 -2.98 3.11
C ASN A 734 -15.46 -4.38 3.64
N ASP A 735 -15.32 -5.32 2.72
CA ASP A 735 -14.90 -6.68 3.01
C ASP A 735 -13.38 -6.86 2.85
N ILE A 736 -12.82 -7.82 3.58
CA ILE A 736 -11.41 -8.23 3.46
C ILE A 736 -11.36 -9.73 3.21
N LEU A 737 -10.62 -10.16 2.20
CA LEU A 737 -10.33 -11.56 1.96
C LEU A 737 -9.12 -11.99 2.82
N ASN A 738 -9.37 -12.79 3.85
CA ASN A 738 -8.34 -13.35 4.73
C ASN A 738 -8.01 -14.79 4.35
N THR A 739 -7.04 -14.99 3.48
CA THR A 739 -6.61 -16.32 3.04
C THR A 739 -5.83 -17.09 4.11
N ASN A 740 -5.39 -16.44 5.21
CA ASN A 740 -4.71 -17.11 6.32
C ASN A 740 -5.64 -18.06 7.09
N ILE A 741 -6.95 -17.82 7.07
CA ILE A 741 -7.97 -18.68 7.67
C ILE A 741 -7.79 -20.15 7.26
N ARG A 742 -7.42 -20.40 6.02
CA ARG A 742 -7.15 -21.76 5.53
C ARG A 742 -6.04 -22.46 6.32
N TYR A 743 -5.04 -21.72 6.75
CA TYR A 743 -3.89 -22.29 7.44
C TYR A 743 -4.06 -22.32 8.96
N GLU A 744 -4.67 -21.31 9.50
CA GLU A 744 -4.78 -21.12 10.96
C GLU A 744 -6.02 -21.77 11.55
N GLN A 745 -7.07 -21.99 10.75
CA GLN A 745 -8.38 -22.44 11.19
C GLN A 745 -8.85 -23.73 10.52
N THR A 746 -7.97 -24.44 9.81
CA THR A 746 -8.32 -25.71 9.17
C THR A 746 -7.65 -26.88 9.89
N PRO A 747 -8.40 -27.62 10.74
CA PRO A 747 -7.84 -28.70 11.53
C PRO A 747 -7.30 -29.90 10.75
N SER A 748 -7.64 -30.04 9.48
CA SER A 748 -7.17 -31.12 8.60
C SER A 748 -5.73 -30.98 8.12
N ARG A 749 -5.06 -29.89 8.44
CA ARG A 749 -3.68 -29.68 8.04
C ARG A 749 -2.73 -30.68 8.67
N GLN A 750 -1.88 -31.33 7.90
CA GLN A 750 -0.98 -32.40 8.38
C GLN A 750 0.18 -31.88 9.23
N ALA A 751 0.69 -30.68 8.93
CA ALA A 751 1.83 -30.09 9.65
C ALA A 751 1.60 -28.59 9.85
N GLY A 752 2.15 -28.05 10.93
CA GLY A 752 2.02 -26.65 11.32
C GLY A 752 1.10 -26.43 12.50
N ASN A 753 1.28 -25.30 13.17
CA ASN A 753 0.48 -24.95 14.35
C ASN A 753 -0.94 -24.50 13.91
N LEU A 754 -1.84 -24.44 14.86
CA LEU A 754 -3.25 -24.14 14.66
C LEU A 754 -3.73 -23.17 15.74
N ARG A 755 -4.76 -22.39 15.45
CA ARG A 755 -5.45 -21.60 16.47
C ARG A 755 -6.25 -22.51 17.41
N LYS A 756 -6.24 -22.18 18.70
CA LYS A 756 -6.96 -22.98 19.72
C LYS A 756 -8.45 -23.06 19.45
N ASP A 757 -9.08 -21.97 19.02
CA ASP A 757 -10.50 -21.94 18.72
C ASP A 757 -10.87 -22.92 17.60
N ALA A 758 -10.03 -23.07 16.58
CA ALA A 758 -10.24 -24.05 15.51
C ALA A 758 -10.05 -25.50 16.00
N TYR A 759 -9.08 -25.74 16.87
CA TYR A 759 -8.84 -27.05 17.43
C TYR A 759 -9.98 -27.53 18.34
N TYR A 760 -10.36 -26.71 19.33
CA TYR A 760 -11.39 -27.07 20.29
C TYR A 760 -12.81 -27.10 19.72
N ASN A 761 -13.06 -26.37 18.66
CA ASN A 761 -14.36 -26.31 18.01
C ASN A 761 -14.39 -27.02 16.66
N ALA A 762 -13.39 -27.85 16.32
CA ALA A 762 -13.42 -28.70 15.14
C ALA A 762 -14.67 -29.58 15.14
N TRP A 763 -15.23 -29.83 13.96
CA TRP A 763 -16.37 -30.69 13.81
C TRP A 763 -15.99 -32.15 14.17
N THR A 764 -16.80 -32.76 15.03
CA THR A 764 -16.85 -34.21 15.29
C THR A 764 -18.31 -34.62 15.41
N PRO A 765 -18.67 -35.91 15.37
CA PRO A 765 -20.03 -36.35 15.62
C PRO A 765 -20.60 -35.86 16.96
N GLU A 766 -19.76 -35.70 17.98
CA GLU A 766 -20.12 -35.20 19.33
C GLU A 766 -20.10 -33.68 19.42
N ASN A 767 -19.24 -33.03 18.65
CA ASN A 767 -19.10 -31.55 18.56
C ASN A 767 -19.48 -31.05 17.17
N ARG A 768 -20.77 -30.91 16.92
CA ARG A 768 -21.35 -30.61 15.62
C ARG A 768 -21.15 -29.13 15.22
N SER A 769 -19.89 -28.77 15.02
CA SER A 769 -19.51 -27.44 14.60
C SER A 769 -20.10 -27.11 13.21
N ASN A 770 -20.55 -25.86 13.06
CA ASN A 770 -20.94 -25.31 11.77
C ASN A 770 -19.92 -24.29 11.25
N LEU A 771 -18.86 -24.06 12.03
CA LEU A 771 -17.83 -23.06 11.73
C LEU A 771 -16.49 -23.68 11.31
N TYR A 772 -16.02 -24.71 12.04
CA TYR A 772 -14.72 -25.33 11.79
C TYR A 772 -14.88 -26.74 11.24
N PRO A 773 -14.21 -27.05 10.10
CA PRO A 773 -14.28 -28.39 9.52
C PRO A 773 -13.60 -29.43 10.42
N SER A 774 -13.81 -30.70 10.11
CA SER A 774 -13.18 -31.80 10.85
C SER A 774 -11.67 -31.87 10.61
N SER A 775 -10.96 -32.58 11.52
CA SER A 775 -9.54 -32.85 11.36
C SER A 775 -9.20 -33.76 10.18
N THR A 776 -10.20 -34.44 9.62
CA THR A 776 -10.07 -35.31 8.45
C THR A 776 -10.56 -34.68 7.16
N SER A 777 -11.10 -33.45 7.20
CA SER A 777 -11.63 -32.74 6.03
C SER A 777 -10.55 -32.47 4.99
N ASN A 778 -10.94 -32.54 3.71
CA ASN A 778 -10.05 -32.19 2.59
C ASN A 778 -10.37 -30.78 2.07
N VAL A 779 -9.83 -29.76 2.77
CA VAL A 779 -10.03 -28.37 2.36
C VAL A 779 -9.09 -28.00 1.22
N LYS A 780 -9.64 -27.81 0.03
CA LYS A 780 -8.86 -27.45 -1.17
C LYS A 780 -8.55 -25.95 -1.27
N GLY A 781 -7.61 -25.66 -2.14
CA GLY A 781 -7.14 -24.32 -2.43
C GLY A 781 -8.09 -23.51 -3.32
N VAL A 782 -9.34 -23.37 -2.90
CA VAL A 782 -10.35 -22.53 -3.55
C VAL A 782 -10.79 -21.41 -2.59
N VAL A 783 -11.34 -20.35 -3.13
CA VAL A 783 -11.83 -19.21 -2.36
C VAL A 783 -13.26 -19.45 -1.93
N TYR A 784 -13.49 -19.45 -0.62
CA TYR A 784 -14.82 -19.55 -0.01
C TYR A 784 -15.24 -18.20 0.62
N ASP A 785 -16.55 -17.94 0.66
CA ASP A 785 -17.10 -16.77 1.35
C ASP A 785 -16.74 -16.69 2.84
N ARG A 786 -16.54 -17.83 3.49
CA ARG A 786 -16.04 -17.91 4.88
C ARG A 786 -14.65 -17.30 5.09
N TYR A 787 -13.91 -16.99 4.03
CA TYR A 787 -12.63 -16.27 4.11
C TYR A 787 -12.81 -14.76 4.01
N ILE A 788 -14.04 -14.31 3.84
CA ILE A 788 -14.40 -12.88 3.82
C ILE A 788 -14.71 -12.45 5.25
N GLU A 789 -14.02 -11.41 5.69
CA GLU A 789 -14.21 -10.78 6.99
C GLU A 789 -14.64 -9.34 6.81
N ASP A 790 -15.47 -8.82 7.75
CA ASP A 790 -15.81 -7.41 7.79
C ASP A 790 -14.56 -6.57 8.04
N GLY A 791 -14.21 -5.73 7.08
CA GLY A 791 -13.06 -4.81 7.13
C GLY A 791 -13.37 -3.48 7.82
N SER A 792 -14.56 -3.29 8.35
CA SER A 792 -14.95 -2.07 9.05
C SER A 792 -14.16 -1.88 10.34
N TYR A 793 -13.66 -0.66 10.55
CA TYR A 793 -12.95 -0.35 11.79
C TYR A 793 -13.09 1.10 12.22
N LEU A 794 -12.93 1.34 13.50
CA LEU A 794 -12.63 2.63 14.11
C LEU A 794 -11.30 2.52 14.86
N ARG A 795 -10.32 3.32 14.48
CA ARG A 795 -9.00 3.36 15.10
C ARG A 795 -8.77 4.70 15.80
N CYS A 796 -8.41 4.65 17.07
CA CYS A 796 -7.75 5.79 17.72
C CYS A 796 -6.30 5.84 17.21
N SER A 797 -6.01 6.82 16.34
CA SER A 797 -4.70 6.97 15.70
C SER A 797 -3.69 7.62 16.63
N ASP A 798 -4.15 8.59 17.44
CA ASP A 798 -3.30 9.38 18.32
C ASP A 798 -4.08 9.90 19.52
N ILE A 799 -3.43 9.87 20.70
CA ILE A 799 -3.83 10.60 21.88
C ILE A 799 -2.59 11.31 22.40
N THR A 800 -2.61 12.64 22.38
CA THR A 800 -1.47 13.45 22.77
C THR A 800 -1.80 14.40 23.89
N LEU A 801 -1.06 14.31 25.01
CA LEU A 801 -1.08 15.27 26.10
C LEU A 801 0.17 16.15 26.00
N ASN A 802 -0.04 17.45 25.82
CA ASN A 802 1.04 18.43 25.79
C ASN A 802 0.99 19.33 27.03
N TYR A 803 2.17 19.62 27.55
CA TYR A 803 2.36 20.62 28.59
C TYR A 803 3.47 21.58 28.20
N ILE A 804 3.13 22.88 28.16
CA ILE A 804 4.08 23.94 27.88
C ILE A 804 4.64 24.44 29.20
N LEU A 805 5.93 24.25 29.43
CA LEU A 805 6.60 24.73 30.66
C LEU A 805 6.50 26.26 30.77
N PRO A 806 6.17 26.79 31.94
CA PRO A 806 6.14 28.25 32.18
C PRO A 806 7.48 28.89 31.90
N LYS A 807 7.47 30.08 31.28
CA LYS A 807 8.69 30.83 30.97
C LYS A 807 9.59 31.05 32.19
N ALA A 808 8.99 31.29 33.35
CA ALA A 808 9.73 31.47 34.60
C ALA A 808 10.59 30.26 35.01
N TRP A 809 10.17 29.05 34.65
CA TRP A 809 10.95 27.82 34.88
C TRP A 809 12.09 27.71 33.87
N MET A 810 11.81 28.03 32.60
CA MET A 810 12.80 27.96 31.52
C MET A 810 13.95 28.94 31.75
N THR A 811 13.65 30.17 32.18
CA THR A 811 14.69 31.17 32.55
C THR A 811 15.56 30.68 33.69
N LYS A 812 15.04 29.93 34.68
CA LYS A 812 15.83 29.39 35.80
C LYS A 812 16.83 28.30 35.38
N ILE A 813 16.54 27.58 34.31
CA ILE A 813 17.42 26.51 33.79
C ILE A 813 18.28 26.99 32.59
N GLY A 814 18.29 28.33 32.35
CA GLY A 814 19.17 28.94 31.34
C GLY A 814 18.64 28.90 29.90
N PHE A 815 17.35 28.63 29.74
CA PHE A 815 16.68 28.63 28.44
C PHE A 815 15.76 29.84 28.24
#